data_2546cc28fed86b4d5ac1a88524b7fc0d
#
_entry.id   2546cc28fed86b4d5ac1a88524b7fc0d
#
_cell.length_a   1.000
_cell.length_b   1.000
_cell.length_c   1.000
_cell.angle_alpha   90.00
_cell.angle_beta   90.00
_cell.angle_gamma   90.00
#
_symmetry.space_group_name_H-M   'P 1'
#
loop_
_entity.id
_entity.type
_entity.pdbx_description
1 polymer ?
#
loop_
_entity_poly.entity_id
_entity_poly.type
_entity_poly.pdbx_seq_one_letter_code
_entity_poly.pdbx_strand_id
1 'polypeptide(L)'
;MKKILFPFLLLTLSFCKEKVAPPEPILPVPSERQIAWQELQYYGFVHFNMNTFSDREWGFGDEKPEQFNPTELDARQWARIAKEAGMKGLIITAKHHDGFVLWPSKYTEHSVKNSPWRDGKGDLIREFVDACREYGLKVGIYYSPWDRNHPDYGKPEYITYMRNQLTELLTNYGEIYEVWFDGANGGTGWYGGANEERKVDKFSYYGWPTTHELVRTLQPGAMMFSDAGPDVRWVGNEDGFAYETTWSNLMGDSVYAGMPDFDKWATGQENGTHWIPAESDVSIRPGWYYHAYEDHKVKTLPELMEIYYKSIGQNSSLLINFPVDTRGLIHEKDEEAILKMAAKVKEDFAVNLAKEASFEASTDRGKGYTAELLNDADFNTYWTTPDGQMQASVEVDFGKSVSFNRLLIQEFVNLGQRVKAFSLEKEVNGTWEKIAEGTTIGYKRILVVPDTEAQKIRINFLDGKGIPVISEIGVFSAPALLYPPKITRTPAGKVSIEAAESDLEVYYSIDGNAPKAGQNAYSGEFEVLQPATIQAIAVDSKTGKTSDPARVDFDLAKGTWKVISSDTLAIRAIDERATSYWTSKTNDLTIDLGQEVDLKGFTYLPMQARYPSGYIAEYGLEVSNDGKSWKRVTQGEFSNIQNSPIEQWIKIDAAKARFVRLKSLRTTDGNAATFGEFGVITR
;
A
#
# COMPACT_ATOMS: atom_id res chain seq x y z
N MET A 1 -44.72 11.60 -86.56
CA MET A 1 -44.10 10.56 -85.69
C MET A 1 -43.43 11.25 -84.49
N LYS A 2 -44.14 11.28 -83.35
CA LYS A 2 -43.62 11.86 -82.11
C LYS A 2 -42.98 10.75 -81.29
N LYS A 3 -41.61 10.83 -80.98
CA LYS A 3 -40.93 9.93 -80.12
C LYS A 3 -41.12 10.41 -78.65
N ILE A 4 -41.78 9.53 -77.85
CA ILE A 4 -41.88 9.73 -76.40
C ILE A 4 -40.63 9.13 -75.74
N LEU A 5 -39.80 9.96 -75.08
CA LEU A 5 -38.73 9.53 -74.22
C LEU A 5 -39.28 9.33 -72.81
N PHE A 6 -39.19 8.12 -72.27
CA PHE A 6 -39.39 7.80 -70.85
C PHE A 6 -38.14 8.02 -70.06
N PRO A 7 -38.13 8.80 -68.99
CA PRO A 7 -36.99 8.88 -68.12
C PRO A 7 -36.97 7.66 -67.19
N PHE A 8 -35.88 6.89 -67.20
CA PHE A 8 -35.60 5.83 -66.24
C PHE A 8 -35.12 6.49 -64.92
N LEU A 9 -35.96 6.46 -63.86
CA LEU A 9 -35.64 6.92 -62.52
C LEU A 9 -34.84 5.82 -61.83
N LEU A 10 -33.49 5.97 -61.73
CA LEU A 10 -32.66 5.11 -60.91
C LEU A 10 -32.91 5.48 -59.44
N LEU A 11 -33.68 4.63 -58.70
CA LEU A 11 -33.70 4.67 -57.26
C LEU A 11 -32.38 4.09 -56.71
N THR A 12 -31.48 4.97 -56.28
CA THR A 12 -30.34 4.58 -55.44
C THR A 12 -30.87 4.31 -54.03
N LEU A 13 -31.07 3.03 -53.70
CA LEU A 13 -31.24 2.58 -52.32
C LEU A 13 -29.95 2.81 -51.56
N SER A 14 -29.85 3.95 -50.90
CA SER A 14 -28.81 4.15 -49.85
C SER A 14 -29.18 3.20 -48.71
N PHE A 15 -28.52 2.07 -48.63
CA PHE A 15 -28.47 1.26 -47.42
C PHE A 15 -27.78 2.10 -46.34
N CYS A 16 -28.52 2.81 -45.50
CA CYS A 16 -28.01 3.22 -44.21
C CYS A 16 -27.64 1.93 -43.47
N LYS A 17 -26.34 1.64 -43.35
CA LYS A 17 -25.87 0.59 -42.47
C LYS A 17 -26.27 1.03 -41.06
N GLU A 18 -27.25 0.34 -40.49
CA GLU A 18 -27.66 0.53 -39.11
C GLU A 18 -26.41 0.41 -38.21
N LYS A 19 -26.12 1.48 -37.50
CA LYS A 19 -25.00 1.49 -36.54
C LYS A 19 -25.48 0.69 -35.31
N VAL A 20 -24.82 -0.40 -34.99
CA VAL A 20 -25.14 -1.20 -33.80
C VAL A 20 -24.97 -0.30 -32.58
N ALA A 21 -26.03 -0.24 -31.75
CA ALA A 21 -25.98 0.59 -30.53
C ALA A 21 -25.06 -0.02 -29.45
N PRO A 22 -24.35 0.80 -28.66
CA PRO A 22 -23.58 0.31 -27.51
C PRO A 22 -24.52 -0.35 -26.47
N PRO A 23 -23.96 -1.19 -25.56
CA PRO A 23 -24.74 -1.68 -24.44
C PRO A 23 -25.11 -0.56 -23.48
N GLU A 24 -26.26 -0.71 -22.80
CA GLU A 24 -26.68 0.25 -21.79
C GLU A 24 -25.71 0.25 -20.57
N PRO A 25 -25.40 1.43 -20.00
CA PRO A 25 -24.61 1.53 -18.78
C PRO A 25 -25.28 0.82 -17.60
N ILE A 26 -24.48 0.21 -16.73
CA ILE A 26 -24.94 -0.34 -15.44
C ILE A 26 -24.41 0.58 -14.32
N LEU A 27 -25.34 1.26 -13.65
CA LEU A 27 -24.98 2.18 -12.57
C LEU A 27 -24.44 1.47 -11.33
N PRO A 28 -23.53 2.15 -10.59
CA PRO A 28 -22.94 3.44 -10.89
C PRO A 28 -21.86 3.36 -11.97
N VAL A 29 -21.64 4.48 -12.66
CA VAL A 29 -20.54 4.66 -13.62
C VAL A 29 -19.54 5.71 -13.12
N PRO A 30 -18.26 5.63 -13.51
CA PRO A 30 -17.28 6.64 -13.15
C PRO A 30 -17.56 7.99 -13.81
N SER A 31 -17.20 9.07 -13.13
CA SER A 31 -17.04 10.39 -13.73
C SER A 31 -15.78 10.47 -14.57
N GLU A 32 -15.66 11.46 -15.46
CA GLU A 32 -14.47 11.68 -16.29
C GLU A 32 -13.18 11.82 -15.44
N ARG A 33 -13.25 12.54 -14.30
CA ARG A 33 -12.08 12.68 -13.40
C ARG A 33 -11.67 11.34 -12.74
N GLN A 34 -12.64 10.45 -12.45
CA GLN A 34 -12.35 9.12 -11.89
C GLN A 34 -11.73 8.20 -12.94
N ILE A 35 -12.15 8.27 -14.20
CA ILE A 35 -11.46 7.58 -15.30
C ILE A 35 -10.02 8.09 -15.43
N ALA A 36 -9.83 9.40 -15.52
CA ALA A 36 -8.50 10.00 -15.64
C ALA A 36 -7.58 9.62 -14.46
N TRP A 37 -8.14 9.47 -13.26
CA TRP A 37 -7.40 8.98 -12.09
C TRP A 37 -7.08 7.49 -12.19
N GLN A 38 -8.03 6.64 -12.59
CA GLN A 38 -7.79 5.20 -12.77
C GLN A 38 -6.72 4.92 -13.85
N GLU A 39 -6.61 5.77 -14.88
CA GLU A 39 -5.56 5.69 -15.90
C GLU A 39 -4.16 5.91 -15.32
N LEU A 40 -4.01 6.64 -14.21
CA LEU A 40 -2.72 6.83 -13.55
C LEU A 40 -2.18 5.53 -12.98
N GLN A 41 -3.00 4.72 -12.34
CA GLN A 41 -2.74 3.41 -11.74
C GLN A 41 -1.62 3.39 -10.68
N TYR A 42 -0.54 4.17 -10.88
CA TYR A 42 0.68 4.11 -10.10
C TYR A 42 1.26 5.49 -9.85
N TYR A 43 1.37 5.87 -8.58
CA TYR A 43 1.90 7.16 -8.13
C TYR A 43 2.53 7.03 -6.74
N GLY A 44 3.25 8.07 -6.32
CA GLY A 44 4.05 8.06 -5.11
C GLY A 44 3.48 8.92 -4.00
N PHE A 45 3.78 8.53 -2.78
CA PHE A 45 3.53 9.31 -1.57
C PHE A 45 4.85 9.74 -0.96
N VAL A 46 4.93 10.96 -0.45
CA VAL A 46 6.11 11.48 0.24
C VAL A 46 5.72 11.85 1.65
N HIS A 47 6.08 11.01 2.63
CA HIS A 47 5.98 11.34 4.04
C HIS A 47 7.25 12.06 4.48
N PHE A 48 7.13 13.35 4.69
CA PHE A 48 8.22 14.20 5.17
C PHE A 48 7.65 15.43 5.88
N ASN A 49 7.84 15.51 7.18
CA ASN A 49 7.50 16.68 7.99
C ASN A 49 8.25 16.64 9.34
N MET A 50 7.69 17.21 10.40
CA MET A 50 8.25 17.20 11.75
C MET A 50 8.53 15.79 12.28
N ASN A 51 7.73 14.78 11.89
CA ASN A 51 7.88 13.40 12.37
C ASN A 51 9.23 12.79 11.96
N THR A 52 9.76 13.13 10.77
CA THR A 52 11.11 12.73 10.32
C THR A 52 12.19 13.21 11.31
N PHE A 53 12.04 14.39 11.89
CA PHE A 53 13.06 15.00 12.78
C PHE A 53 12.85 14.63 14.26
N SER A 54 11.65 14.15 14.63
CA SER A 54 11.38 13.65 15.97
C SER A 54 11.52 12.12 16.09
N ASP A 55 11.87 11.43 15.00
CA ASP A 55 11.98 9.96 14.90
C ASP A 55 10.68 9.26 15.38
N ARG A 56 9.51 9.75 14.90
CA ARG A 56 8.18 9.28 15.29
C ARG A 56 7.29 9.05 14.08
N GLU A 57 6.40 8.07 14.18
CA GLU A 57 5.32 7.90 13.21
C GLU A 57 4.23 8.97 13.39
N TRP A 58 3.87 9.26 14.63
CA TRP A 58 2.91 10.31 14.98
C TRP A 58 3.52 11.24 16.04
N GLY A 59 3.86 12.47 15.65
CA GLY A 59 4.27 13.50 16.59
C GLY A 59 3.12 13.85 17.55
N PHE A 60 3.48 14.28 18.76
CA PHE A 60 2.52 14.58 19.82
C PHE A 60 1.87 15.96 19.67
N GLY A 61 2.47 16.81 18.84
CA GLY A 61 2.03 18.18 18.60
C GLY A 61 2.76 19.24 19.48
N ASP A 62 3.70 18.81 20.32
CA ASP A 62 4.52 19.69 21.17
C ASP A 62 5.93 19.93 20.60
N GLU A 63 6.22 19.34 19.46
CA GLU A 63 7.48 19.48 18.74
C GLU A 63 7.74 20.95 18.40
N LYS A 64 9.00 21.35 18.46
CA LYS A 64 9.37 22.75 18.20
C LYS A 64 9.70 22.94 16.71
N PRO A 65 9.19 24.01 16.06
CA PRO A 65 9.53 24.31 14.66
C PRO A 65 11.01 24.30 14.34
N GLU A 66 11.87 24.62 15.33
CA GLU A 66 13.33 24.64 15.22
C GLU A 66 13.94 23.27 14.95
N GLN A 67 13.22 22.17 15.20
CA GLN A 67 13.67 20.80 14.91
C GLN A 67 13.61 20.49 13.40
N PHE A 68 12.71 21.17 12.66
CA PHE A 68 12.62 20.98 11.21
C PHE A 68 13.76 21.72 10.50
N ASN A 69 14.82 21.00 10.15
CA ASN A 69 15.99 21.58 9.51
C ASN A 69 16.68 20.59 8.55
N PRO A 70 16.07 20.27 7.40
CA PRO A 70 16.73 19.44 6.38
C PRO A 70 17.98 20.11 5.84
N THR A 71 19.08 19.35 5.69
CA THR A 71 20.40 19.86 5.32
C THR A 71 20.64 19.94 3.82
N GLU A 72 19.95 19.11 3.03
CA GLU A 72 20.20 18.90 1.60
C GLU A 72 18.89 18.78 0.79
N LEU A 73 17.79 19.33 1.31
CA LEU A 73 16.46 19.15 0.70
C LEU A 73 16.45 19.46 -0.80
N ASP A 74 16.03 18.45 -1.57
CA ASP A 74 15.87 18.52 -3.02
C ASP A 74 14.60 17.79 -3.50
N ALA A 75 13.51 18.54 -3.62
CA ALA A 75 12.24 18.01 -4.15
C ALA A 75 12.35 17.55 -5.64
N ARG A 76 13.36 18.00 -6.37
CA ARG A 76 13.63 17.52 -7.74
C ARG A 76 14.15 16.10 -7.74
N GLN A 77 14.96 15.72 -6.73
CA GLN A 77 15.38 14.33 -6.56
C GLN A 77 14.15 13.41 -6.36
N TRP A 78 13.16 13.82 -5.56
CA TRP A 78 11.93 13.07 -5.36
C TRP A 78 11.15 12.90 -6.68
N ALA A 79 10.95 14.01 -7.40
CA ALA A 79 10.23 13.99 -8.67
C ALA A 79 10.96 13.19 -9.76
N ARG A 80 12.31 13.27 -9.81
CA ARG A 80 13.13 12.48 -10.72
C ARG A 80 12.93 10.98 -10.46
N ILE A 81 13.08 10.54 -9.22
CA ILE A 81 12.94 9.12 -8.84
C ILE A 81 11.55 8.61 -9.21
N ALA A 82 10.49 9.34 -8.84
CA ALA A 82 9.13 8.97 -9.19
C ALA A 82 8.93 8.84 -10.70
N LYS A 83 9.47 9.79 -11.48
CA LYS A 83 9.39 9.75 -12.95
C LYS A 83 10.12 8.56 -13.55
N GLU A 84 11.33 8.28 -13.09
CA GLU A 84 12.14 7.14 -13.52
C GLU A 84 11.49 5.81 -13.14
N ALA A 85 10.82 5.77 -11.99
CA ALA A 85 10.01 4.63 -11.53
C ALA A 85 8.70 4.44 -12.33
N GLY A 86 8.39 5.33 -13.28
CA GLY A 86 7.17 5.25 -14.10
C GLY A 86 5.90 5.78 -13.44
N MET A 87 6.02 6.42 -12.29
CA MET A 87 4.91 7.06 -11.59
C MET A 87 4.34 8.24 -12.38
N LYS A 88 3.06 8.51 -12.19
CA LYS A 88 2.32 9.57 -12.89
C LYS A 88 2.08 10.81 -12.03
N GLY A 89 2.23 10.70 -10.72
CA GLY A 89 2.04 11.79 -9.77
C GLY A 89 2.73 11.52 -8.45
N LEU A 90 2.80 12.55 -7.60
CA LEU A 90 3.25 12.48 -6.22
C LEU A 90 2.27 13.21 -5.31
N ILE A 91 2.07 12.68 -4.11
CA ILE A 91 1.33 13.30 -3.01
C ILE A 91 2.32 13.62 -1.89
N ILE A 92 2.23 14.81 -1.28
CA ILE A 92 3.07 15.22 -0.14
C ILE A 92 2.23 15.39 1.13
N THR A 93 2.76 15.00 2.28
CA THR A 93 2.16 15.26 3.60
C THR A 93 2.27 16.73 3.97
N ALA A 94 1.40 17.58 3.41
CA ALA A 94 1.44 19.02 3.68
C ALA A 94 1.23 19.36 5.17
N LYS A 95 0.35 18.62 5.85
CA LYS A 95 0.17 18.64 7.31
C LYS A 95 -0.18 17.24 7.81
N HIS A 96 0.59 16.70 8.74
CA HIS A 96 0.29 15.44 9.43
C HIS A 96 -0.36 15.69 10.81
N HIS A 97 -0.59 14.65 11.62
CA HIS A 97 -1.31 14.72 12.90
C HIS A 97 -0.64 15.61 13.94
N ASP A 98 0.69 15.79 13.87
CA ASP A 98 1.44 16.72 14.72
C ASP A 98 1.06 18.19 14.51
N GLY A 99 0.35 18.51 13.42
CA GLY A 99 -0.13 19.85 13.09
C GLY A 99 0.92 20.76 12.42
N PHE A 100 2.17 20.30 12.24
CA PHE A 100 3.20 21.09 11.57
C PHE A 100 2.93 21.18 10.07
N VAL A 101 2.99 22.40 9.52
CA VAL A 101 2.66 22.67 8.13
C VAL A 101 3.90 23.04 7.32
N LEU A 102 4.01 22.47 6.10
CA LEU A 102 5.15 22.61 5.20
C LEU A 102 5.12 23.85 4.32
N TRP A 103 4.20 24.80 4.59
CA TRP A 103 4.11 26.10 3.89
C TRP A 103 3.98 27.23 4.91
N PRO A 104 4.28 28.49 4.53
CA PRO A 104 4.19 29.64 5.43
C PRO A 104 2.73 30.05 5.68
N SER A 105 1.94 29.19 6.29
CA SER A 105 0.53 29.42 6.60
C SER A 105 0.32 30.69 7.44
N LYS A 106 -0.75 31.43 7.15
CA LYS A 106 -1.17 32.60 7.92
C LYS A 106 -1.92 32.22 9.21
N TYR A 107 -2.30 30.94 9.35
CA TYR A 107 -3.23 30.48 10.39
C TYR A 107 -2.54 29.75 11.54
N THR A 108 -1.26 29.40 11.40
CA THR A 108 -0.49 28.75 12.47
C THR A 108 0.94 29.24 12.53
N GLU A 109 1.52 29.24 13.73
CA GLU A 109 2.95 29.44 13.95
C GLU A 109 3.72 28.11 13.93
N HIS A 110 3.03 26.95 14.00
CA HIS A 110 3.63 25.62 13.90
C HIS A 110 3.86 25.27 12.43
N SER A 111 4.91 25.87 11.84
CA SER A 111 5.13 25.94 10.39
C SER A 111 6.61 26.11 10.05
N VAL A 112 6.97 25.76 8.82
CA VAL A 112 8.30 26.01 8.25
C VAL A 112 8.75 27.46 8.35
N LYS A 113 7.85 28.44 8.43
CA LYS A 113 8.20 29.87 8.58
C LYS A 113 8.91 30.16 9.91
N ASN A 114 8.78 29.32 10.91
CA ASN A 114 9.42 29.45 12.21
C ASN A 114 10.55 28.41 12.42
N SER A 115 10.88 27.65 11.38
CA SER A 115 12.03 26.74 11.38
C SER A 115 13.32 27.45 10.94
N PRO A 116 14.50 26.95 11.28
CA PRO A 116 15.76 27.47 10.76
C PRO A 116 15.96 27.18 9.27
N TRP A 117 15.21 26.24 8.70
CA TRP A 117 15.30 25.91 7.29
C TRP A 117 15.01 27.11 6.40
N ARG A 118 15.93 27.40 5.45
CA ARG A 118 15.85 28.57 4.56
C ARG A 118 15.72 29.91 5.31
N ASP A 119 16.24 30.03 6.55
CA ASP A 119 16.08 31.19 7.42
C ASP A 119 14.61 31.59 7.68
N GLY A 120 13.71 30.60 7.78
CA GLY A 120 12.26 30.81 7.94
C GLY A 120 11.52 31.30 6.69
N LYS A 121 12.18 31.30 5.52
CA LYS A 121 11.60 31.76 4.24
C LYS A 121 11.22 30.58 3.32
N GLY A 122 11.36 29.35 3.78
CA GLY A 122 11.04 28.17 3.00
C GLY A 122 9.54 28.00 2.77
N ASP A 123 9.19 27.50 1.60
CA ASP A 123 7.86 27.01 1.22
C ASP A 123 8.05 25.66 0.52
N LEU A 124 7.99 24.57 1.30
CA LEU A 124 8.27 23.25 0.76
C LEU A 124 7.18 22.80 -0.21
N ILE A 125 5.94 23.21 0.00
CA ILE A 125 4.85 22.87 -0.94
C ILE A 125 5.14 23.53 -2.31
N ARG A 126 5.66 24.74 -2.34
CA ARG A 126 6.06 25.41 -3.58
C ARG A 126 7.20 24.65 -4.27
N GLU A 127 8.29 24.33 -3.54
CA GLU A 127 9.43 23.59 -4.09
C GLU A 127 8.99 22.22 -4.64
N PHE A 128 8.10 21.51 -3.93
CA PHE A 128 7.55 20.23 -4.35
C PHE A 128 6.69 20.34 -5.63
N VAL A 129 5.76 21.30 -5.65
CA VAL A 129 4.87 21.53 -6.80
C VAL A 129 5.64 21.88 -8.05
N ASP A 130 6.63 22.77 -7.93
CA ASP A 130 7.46 23.20 -9.05
C ASP A 130 8.30 22.03 -9.59
N ALA A 131 8.87 21.21 -8.71
CA ALA A 131 9.59 20.00 -9.09
C ALA A 131 8.68 18.98 -9.81
N CYS A 132 7.50 18.69 -9.28
CA CYS A 132 6.56 17.78 -9.94
C CYS A 132 6.19 18.24 -11.35
N ARG A 133 5.92 19.54 -11.54
CA ARG A 133 5.60 20.11 -12.85
C ARG A 133 6.76 20.06 -13.82
N GLU A 134 7.98 20.33 -13.36
CA GLU A 134 9.19 20.23 -14.18
C GLU A 134 9.35 18.81 -14.75
N TYR A 135 9.04 17.76 -13.96
CA TYR A 135 9.11 16.36 -14.38
C TYR A 135 7.83 15.83 -15.03
N GLY A 136 6.80 16.67 -15.18
CA GLY A 136 5.51 16.30 -15.78
C GLY A 136 4.71 15.31 -14.93
N LEU A 137 4.82 15.41 -13.60
CA LEU A 137 4.05 14.64 -12.63
C LEU A 137 2.82 15.42 -12.16
N LYS A 138 1.74 14.70 -11.87
CA LYS A 138 0.55 15.25 -11.18
C LYS A 138 0.88 15.54 -9.72
N VAL A 139 0.25 16.58 -9.16
CA VAL A 139 0.49 17.06 -7.79
C VAL A 139 -0.70 16.71 -6.90
N GLY A 140 -0.47 15.92 -5.86
CA GLY A 140 -1.44 15.66 -4.80
C GLY A 140 -0.99 16.23 -3.46
N ILE A 141 -1.95 16.43 -2.57
CA ILE A 141 -1.74 16.99 -1.24
C ILE A 141 -2.44 16.12 -0.21
N TYR A 142 -1.67 15.57 0.73
CA TYR A 142 -2.22 14.96 1.94
C TYR A 142 -2.44 16.04 3.00
N TYR A 143 -3.57 15.99 3.65
CA TYR A 143 -3.93 16.84 4.75
C TYR A 143 -4.59 16.05 5.88
N SER A 144 -3.98 16.02 7.06
CA SER A 144 -4.60 15.44 8.25
C SER A 144 -5.70 16.34 8.80
N PRO A 145 -6.94 15.88 8.90
CA PRO A 145 -7.99 16.59 9.61
C PRO A 145 -7.75 16.63 11.12
N TRP A 146 -7.06 15.65 11.67
CA TRP A 146 -6.63 15.62 13.06
C TRP A 146 -5.41 16.53 13.24
N ASP A 147 -5.40 17.28 14.35
CA ASP A 147 -4.33 18.23 14.67
C ASP A 147 -4.05 18.18 16.17
N ARG A 148 -2.96 17.56 16.53
CA ARG A 148 -2.54 17.35 17.93
C ARG A 148 -1.90 18.61 18.54
N ASN A 149 -1.53 19.61 17.73
CA ASN A 149 -0.98 20.88 18.16
C ASN A 149 -2.07 21.90 18.51
N HIS A 150 -3.16 21.97 17.69
CA HIS A 150 -4.10 23.08 17.74
C HIS A 150 -4.96 23.07 19.00
N PRO A 151 -5.01 24.20 19.80
CA PRO A 151 -5.75 24.26 21.06
C PRO A 151 -7.27 24.14 20.91
N ASP A 152 -7.82 24.38 19.72
CA ASP A 152 -9.26 24.30 19.47
C ASP A 152 -9.68 23.02 18.72
N TYR A 153 -8.77 22.07 18.50
CA TYR A 153 -9.19 20.77 17.96
C TYR A 153 -10.29 20.15 18.83
N GLY A 154 -11.34 19.63 18.22
CA GLY A 154 -12.54 19.14 18.90
C GLY A 154 -13.62 20.21 19.13
N LYS A 155 -13.35 21.50 18.80
CA LYS A 155 -14.31 22.60 18.86
C LYS A 155 -14.69 23.09 17.46
N PRO A 156 -15.84 23.79 17.28
CA PRO A 156 -16.25 24.30 15.96
C PRO A 156 -15.26 25.26 15.29
N GLU A 157 -14.52 26.04 16.09
CA GLU A 157 -13.53 27.04 15.63
C GLU A 157 -12.41 26.38 14.81
N TYR A 158 -12.04 25.15 15.18
CA TYR A 158 -11.02 24.38 14.44
C TYR A 158 -11.44 24.11 12.99
N ILE A 159 -12.72 23.89 12.71
CA ILE A 159 -13.20 23.60 11.35
C ILE A 159 -12.99 24.82 10.43
N THR A 160 -13.16 26.04 10.97
CA THR A 160 -12.83 27.27 10.23
C THR A 160 -11.33 27.36 9.94
N TYR A 161 -10.48 27.05 10.93
CA TYR A 161 -9.03 27.00 10.76
C TYR A 161 -8.63 25.97 9.69
N MET A 162 -9.14 24.74 9.75
CA MET A 162 -8.89 23.66 8.79
C MET A 162 -9.23 24.11 7.37
N ARG A 163 -10.43 24.68 7.15
CA ARG A 163 -10.89 25.13 5.83
C ARG A 163 -10.09 26.30 5.30
N ASN A 164 -9.62 27.21 6.18
CA ASN A 164 -8.74 28.29 5.79
C ASN A 164 -7.38 27.78 5.29
N GLN A 165 -6.79 26.79 5.96
CA GLN A 165 -5.56 26.14 5.51
C GLN A 165 -5.76 25.40 4.17
N LEU A 166 -6.85 24.66 4.02
CA LEU A 166 -7.21 24.03 2.75
C LEU A 166 -7.37 25.07 1.63
N THR A 167 -7.97 26.23 1.94
CA THR A 167 -8.09 27.32 0.96
C THR A 167 -6.71 27.83 0.52
N GLU A 168 -5.74 28.00 1.44
CA GLU A 168 -4.37 28.38 1.07
C GLU A 168 -3.76 27.34 0.12
N LEU A 169 -3.84 26.04 0.46
CA LEU A 169 -3.27 24.96 -0.34
C LEU A 169 -3.90 24.86 -1.74
N LEU A 170 -5.23 25.01 -1.82
CA LEU A 170 -5.99 24.82 -3.06
C LEU A 170 -6.01 26.04 -3.98
N THR A 171 -5.54 27.21 -3.49
CA THR A 171 -5.52 28.46 -4.31
C THR A 171 -4.12 28.93 -4.68
N ASN A 172 -3.10 28.64 -3.84
CA ASN A 172 -1.77 29.23 -4.03
C ASN A 172 -0.83 28.41 -4.90
N TYR A 173 -1.11 27.11 -5.11
CA TYR A 173 -0.16 26.16 -5.70
C TYR A 173 -0.57 25.61 -7.08
N GLY A 174 -1.66 26.16 -7.68
CA GLY A 174 -2.17 25.78 -9.00
C GLY A 174 -2.96 24.48 -8.97
N GLU A 175 -2.94 23.72 -10.07
CA GLU A 175 -3.75 22.50 -10.21
C GLU A 175 -3.29 21.39 -9.25
N ILE A 176 -4.24 20.82 -8.51
CA ILE A 176 -4.09 19.66 -7.63
C ILE A 176 -4.94 18.54 -8.19
N TYR A 177 -4.36 17.36 -8.42
CA TYR A 177 -5.10 16.23 -8.95
C TYR A 177 -5.77 15.39 -7.86
N GLU A 178 -5.26 15.42 -6.63
CA GLU A 178 -5.81 14.67 -5.51
C GLU A 178 -5.61 15.40 -4.18
N VAL A 179 -6.66 15.44 -3.38
CA VAL A 179 -6.64 15.86 -1.98
C VAL A 179 -6.89 14.62 -1.11
N TRP A 180 -5.89 14.25 -0.36
CA TRP A 180 -5.87 13.04 0.45
C TRP A 180 -6.16 13.39 1.92
N PHE A 181 -7.32 12.99 2.42
CA PHE A 181 -7.73 13.20 3.80
C PHE A 181 -7.52 11.93 4.62
N ASP A 182 -6.69 12.01 5.66
CA ASP A 182 -6.45 10.89 6.55
C ASP A 182 -7.70 10.58 7.41
N GLY A 183 -7.98 9.29 7.59
CA GLY A 183 -9.10 8.81 8.41
C GLY A 183 -8.81 8.81 9.90
N ALA A 184 -7.54 8.91 10.33
CA ALA A 184 -7.17 9.00 11.74
C ALA A 184 -7.67 10.32 12.34
N ASN A 185 -8.38 10.24 13.46
CA ASN A 185 -8.94 11.42 14.09
C ASN A 185 -9.29 11.18 15.57
N GLY A 186 -8.97 12.17 16.39
CA GLY A 186 -9.15 12.11 17.84
C GLY A 186 -8.12 11.22 18.55
N GLY A 187 -7.84 11.52 19.79
CA GLY A 187 -6.86 10.82 20.61
C GLY A 187 -6.10 11.76 21.53
N THR A 188 -5.01 11.26 22.10
CA THR A 188 -4.08 12.03 22.92
C THR A 188 -3.33 13.06 22.09
N GLY A 189 -3.00 14.20 22.66
CA GLY A 189 -2.24 15.24 21.98
C GLY A 189 -1.88 16.40 22.92
N TRP A 190 -1.00 17.28 22.45
CA TRP A 190 -0.57 18.47 23.20
C TRP A 190 -1.68 19.51 23.31
N TYR A 191 -2.42 19.77 22.21
CA TYR A 191 -3.57 20.66 22.14
C TYR A 191 -3.35 22.03 22.82
N GLY A 192 -2.24 22.70 22.49
CA GLY A 192 -1.89 23.99 23.06
C GLY A 192 -1.47 23.94 24.53
N GLY A 193 -0.99 22.79 25.02
CA GLY A 193 -0.54 22.57 26.39
C GLY A 193 -1.57 21.90 27.30
N ALA A 194 -2.75 21.54 26.78
CA ALA A 194 -3.76 20.81 27.54
C ALA A 194 -3.31 19.38 27.88
N ASN A 195 -2.52 18.73 27.00
CA ASN A 195 -1.99 17.36 27.18
C ASN A 195 -3.10 16.37 27.57
N GLU A 196 -4.13 16.26 26.76
CA GLU A 196 -5.32 15.48 27.04
C GLU A 196 -5.72 14.58 25.87
N GLU A 197 -6.70 13.69 26.08
CA GLU A 197 -7.39 12.97 25.02
C GLU A 197 -8.60 13.77 24.54
N ARG A 198 -8.74 13.95 23.22
CA ARG A 198 -9.93 14.57 22.59
C ARG A 198 -10.60 13.58 21.66
N LYS A 199 -11.91 13.39 21.86
CA LYS A 199 -12.77 12.56 21.01
C LYS A 199 -13.70 13.47 20.22
N VAL A 200 -13.88 13.12 18.96
CA VAL A 200 -14.81 13.83 18.06
C VAL A 200 -15.84 12.85 17.51
N ASP A 201 -17.03 13.35 17.21
CA ASP A 201 -17.96 12.58 16.40
C ASP A 201 -17.48 12.59 14.94
N LYS A 202 -16.87 11.49 14.53
CA LYS A 202 -16.23 11.35 13.22
C LYS A 202 -17.19 11.57 12.06
N PHE A 203 -18.48 11.26 12.25
CA PHE A 203 -19.50 11.42 11.22
C PHE A 203 -19.83 12.89 10.96
N SER A 204 -19.93 13.72 12.01
CA SER A 204 -20.47 15.09 11.90
C SER A 204 -19.45 16.20 12.11
N TYR A 205 -18.40 15.97 12.91
CA TYR A 205 -17.50 17.03 13.39
C TYR A 205 -16.84 17.84 12.27
N TYR A 206 -16.29 17.18 11.27
CA TYR A 206 -15.56 17.86 10.18
C TYR A 206 -16.47 18.54 9.15
N GLY A 207 -17.79 18.28 9.19
CA GLY A 207 -18.73 18.82 8.23
C GLY A 207 -18.32 18.48 6.80
N TRP A 208 -18.04 17.20 6.54
CA TRP A 208 -17.48 16.70 5.27
C TRP A 208 -18.21 17.21 4.03
N PRO A 209 -19.56 17.26 3.97
CA PRO A 209 -20.23 17.77 2.78
C PRO A 209 -19.78 19.18 2.39
N THR A 210 -19.67 20.11 3.35
CA THR A 210 -19.23 21.49 3.08
C THR A 210 -17.72 21.56 2.80
N THR A 211 -16.92 20.70 3.43
CA THR A 211 -15.47 20.62 3.15
C THR A 211 -15.20 20.07 1.75
N HIS A 212 -15.94 19.04 1.34
CA HIS A 212 -15.86 18.50 -0.03
C HIS A 212 -16.34 19.53 -1.08
N GLU A 213 -17.39 20.30 -0.78
CA GLU A 213 -17.85 21.39 -1.65
C GLU A 213 -16.79 22.48 -1.82
N LEU A 214 -16.07 22.85 -0.74
CA LEU A 214 -14.95 23.79 -0.80
C LEU A 214 -13.86 23.28 -1.76
N VAL A 215 -13.43 22.02 -1.60
CA VAL A 215 -12.42 21.40 -2.48
C VAL A 215 -12.92 21.40 -3.92
N ARG A 216 -14.15 20.98 -4.15
CA ARG A 216 -14.74 20.89 -5.50
C ARG A 216 -14.87 22.24 -6.18
N THR A 217 -15.15 23.29 -5.40
CA THR A 217 -15.25 24.66 -5.91
C THR A 217 -13.89 25.21 -6.31
N LEU A 218 -12.86 24.99 -5.50
CA LEU A 218 -11.52 25.52 -5.74
C LEU A 218 -10.71 24.69 -6.74
N GLN A 219 -10.94 23.37 -6.78
CA GLN A 219 -10.25 22.39 -7.62
C GLN A 219 -11.26 21.40 -8.23
N PRO A 220 -12.03 21.78 -9.26
CA PRO A 220 -13.10 20.93 -9.81
C PRO A 220 -12.63 19.56 -10.33
N GLY A 221 -11.38 19.50 -10.82
CA GLY A 221 -10.76 18.29 -11.35
C GLY A 221 -10.10 17.39 -10.30
N ALA A 222 -9.93 17.87 -9.06
CA ALA A 222 -9.26 17.10 -8.04
C ALA A 222 -10.10 15.90 -7.59
N MET A 223 -9.43 14.76 -7.40
CA MET A 223 -9.97 13.62 -6.66
C MET A 223 -9.91 13.91 -5.16
N MET A 224 -10.85 13.38 -4.42
CA MET A 224 -10.83 13.42 -2.95
C MET A 224 -10.81 11.99 -2.42
N PHE A 225 -9.71 11.68 -1.73
CA PHE A 225 -9.54 10.44 -0.99
C PHE A 225 -9.96 10.65 0.46
N SER A 226 -10.63 9.67 1.00
CA SER A 226 -10.66 9.33 2.43
C SER A 226 -10.93 7.82 2.55
N ASP A 227 -10.96 7.27 3.76
CA ASP A 227 -11.33 5.85 3.95
C ASP A 227 -12.57 5.47 3.14
N ALA A 228 -13.56 6.37 3.09
CA ALA A 228 -14.89 6.13 2.52
C ALA A 228 -15.21 6.95 1.25
N GLY A 229 -14.24 7.64 0.68
CA GLY A 229 -14.49 8.51 -0.47
C GLY A 229 -14.49 10.01 -0.13
N PRO A 230 -15.12 10.87 -0.93
CA PRO A 230 -16.22 10.59 -1.88
C PRO A 230 -15.82 10.12 -3.28
N ASP A 231 -14.58 10.33 -3.72
CA ASP A 231 -14.16 9.98 -5.08
C ASP A 231 -13.30 8.71 -5.13
N VAL A 232 -12.47 8.47 -4.11
CA VAL A 232 -11.55 7.34 -3.96
C VAL A 232 -11.62 6.85 -2.51
N ARG A 233 -11.58 5.54 -2.29
CA ARG A 233 -11.59 4.94 -0.97
C ARG A 233 -10.30 4.21 -0.65
N TRP A 234 -10.02 4.09 0.63
CA TRP A 234 -8.98 3.20 1.15
C TRP A 234 -9.30 1.72 0.90
N VAL A 235 -8.28 0.93 0.63
CA VAL A 235 -8.41 -0.53 0.44
C VAL A 235 -8.60 -1.29 1.77
N GLY A 236 -8.46 -0.62 2.92
CA GLY A 236 -8.72 -1.18 4.25
C GLY A 236 -7.52 -1.86 4.92
N ASN A 237 -6.33 -1.75 4.35
CA ASN A 237 -5.07 -2.20 4.94
C ASN A 237 -3.92 -1.34 4.41
N GLU A 238 -2.78 -1.36 5.14
CA GLU A 238 -1.55 -0.66 4.75
C GLU A 238 -0.48 -1.63 4.17
N ASP A 239 -0.89 -2.83 3.79
CA ASP A 239 0.00 -3.82 3.15
C ASP A 239 0.14 -3.58 1.64
N GLY A 240 -0.72 -2.72 1.06
CA GLY A 240 -0.79 -2.46 -0.37
C GLY A 240 -1.56 -3.52 -1.14
N PHE A 241 -2.41 -4.30 -0.50
CA PHE A 241 -3.13 -5.42 -1.08
C PHE A 241 -4.63 -5.11 -1.25
N ALA A 242 -5.08 -5.11 -2.50
CA ALA A 242 -6.50 -5.22 -2.80
C ALA A 242 -6.97 -6.68 -2.60
N TYR A 243 -8.26 -6.91 -2.76
CA TYR A 243 -8.88 -8.22 -2.55
C TYR A 243 -9.08 -8.96 -3.88
N GLU A 244 -9.18 -10.28 -3.80
CA GLU A 244 -9.52 -11.12 -4.95
C GLU A 244 -10.82 -10.64 -5.62
N THR A 245 -11.79 -10.23 -4.80
CA THR A 245 -13.01 -9.55 -5.25
C THR A 245 -12.93 -8.08 -4.86
N THR A 246 -12.74 -7.20 -5.85
CA THR A 246 -12.69 -5.74 -5.63
C THR A 246 -13.68 -5.05 -6.56
N TRP A 247 -14.70 -4.42 -5.95
CA TRP A 247 -15.67 -3.59 -6.66
C TRP A 247 -15.29 -2.12 -6.58
N SER A 248 -15.44 -1.40 -7.67
CA SER A 248 -15.38 0.07 -7.66
C SER A 248 -16.68 0.71 -7.13
N ASN A 249 -17.71 -0.09 -6.96
CA ASN A 249 -18.99 0.34 -6.39
C ASN A 249 -18.94 0.29 -4.86
N LEU A 250 -19.50 1.31 -4.19
CA LEU A 250 -19.58 1.40 -2.74
C LEU A 250 -20.98 1.92 -2.34
N MET A 251 -21.48 1.48 -1.19
CA MET A 251 -22.66 2.07 -0.52
C MET A 251 -22.26 3.42 0.11
N GLY A 252 -21.94 4.42 -0.71
CA GLY A 252 -21.34 5.70 -0.28
C GLY A 252 -22.12 6.45 0.80
N ASP A 253 -23.46 6.32 0.81
CA ASP A 253 -24.33 6.94 1.82
C ASP A 253 -24.26 6.24 3.20
N SER A 254 -23.66 5.04 3.27
CA SER A 254 -23.57 4.23 4.49
C SER A 254 -22.20 4.26 5.18
N VAL A 255 -21.23 4.93 4.57
CA VAL A 255 -19.85 4.98 5.03
C VAL A 255 -19.38 6.43 5.25
N TYR A 256 -18.42 6.63 6.13
CA TYR A 256 -17.83 7.94 6.40
C TYR A 256 -16.37 7.79 6.86
N ALA A 257 -15.56 8.82 6.66
CA ALA A 257 -14.15 8.82 7.01
C ALA A 257 -13.92 8.54 8.50
N GLY A 258 -13.04 7.60 8.80
CA GLY A 258 -12.68 7.17 10.14
C GLY A 258 -13.77 6.34 10.85
N MET A 259 -14.76 5.79 10.11
CA MET A 259 -15.76 4.91 10.71
C MET A 259 -15.10 3.64 11.28
N PRO A 260 -15.61 3.10 12.41
CA PRO A 260 -15.14 1.81 12.89
C PRO A 260 -15.53 0.70 11.91
N ASP A 261 -14.73 -0.39 11.87
CA ASP A 261 -14.99 -1.57 11.05
C ASP A 261 -15.06 -1.29 9.54
N PHE A 262 -14.35 -0.28 9.02
CA PHE A 262 -14.32 0.04 7.58
C PHE A 262 -13.79 -1.13 6.74
N ASP A 263 -12.96 -1.99 7.31
CA ASP A 263 -12.46 -3.20 6.67
C ASP A 263 -13.57 -4.10 6.07
N LYS A 264 -14.77 -4.08 6.66
CA LYS A 264 -15.95 -4.78 6.14
C LYS A 264 -16.46 -4.21 4.80
N TRP A 265 -16.10 -2.98 4.47
CA TRP A 265 -16.49 -2.25 3.27
C TRP A 265 -15.38 -2.15 2.23
N ALA A 266 -14.17 -2.53 2.62
CA ALA A 266 -12.94 -2.36 1.85
C ALA A 266 -12.97 -3.01 0.46
N THR A 267 -13.66 -4.15 0.30
CA THR A 267 -13.84 -4.84 -1.00
C THR A 267 -14.76 -4.10 -1.97
N GLY A 268 -15.45 -3.05 -1.51
CA GLY A 268 -16.61 -2.50 -2.22
C GLY A 268 -17.80 -3.47 -2.24
N GLN A 269 -18.90 -3.10 -2.88
CA GLN A 269 -20.10 -3.92 -2.91
C GLN A 269 -20.66 -4.01 -4.34
N GLU A 270 -21.09 -5.22 -4.73
CA GLU A 270 -21.74 -5.47 -6.01
C GLU A 270 -22.89 -4.48 -6.29
N ASN A 271 -23.71 -4.21 -5.27
CA ASN A 271 -24.88 -3.33 -5.35
C ASN A 271 -24.60 -1.92 -4.81
N GLY A 272 -23.31 -1.52 -4.73
CA GLY A 272 -22.93 -0.16 -4.32
C GLY A 272 -23.58 0.90 -5.21
N THR A 273 -23.94 2.03 -4.59
CA THR A 273 -24.71 3.12 -5.22
C THR A 273 -23.82 4.22 -5.82
N HIS A 274 -22.55 4.27 -5.43
CA HIS A 274 -21.59 5.25 -5.88
C HIS A 274 -20.37 4.57 -6.50
N TRP A 275 -19.78 5.19 -7.54
CA TRP A 275 -18.48 4.75 -8.07
C TRP A 275 -17.36 5.35 -7.21
N ILE A 276 -16.76 4.53 -6.37
CA ILE A 276 -15.68 4.91 -5.46
C ILE A 276 -14.60 3.82 -5.52
N PRO A 277 -13.68 3.87 -6.50
CA PRO A 277 -12.64 2.87 -6.69
C PRO A 277 -11.67 2.84 -5.51
N ALA A 278 -10.99 1.70 -5.36
CA ALA A 278 -10.03 1.48 -4.29
C ALA A 278 -8.64 2.06 -4.64
N GLU A 279 -7.97 2.58 -3.61
CA GLU A 279 -6.55 2.88 -3.58
C GLU A 279 -5.86 1.99 -2.57
N SER A 280 -4.77 1.36 -2.99
CA SER A 280 -3.87 0.57 -2.16
C SER A 280 -2.66 1.42 -1.82
N ASP A 281 -2.60 1.89 -0.59
CA ASP A 281 -1.48 2.64 -0.05
C ASP A 281 -0.55 1.73 0.74
N VAL A 282 0.75 1.92 0.60
CA VAL A 282 1.77 1.12 1.28
C VAL A 282 3.09 1.88 1.37
N SER A 283 3.79 1.75 2.49
CA SER A 283 5.15 2.27 2.57
C SER A 283 6.17 1.27 2.03
N ILE A 284 7.21 1.76 1.34
CA ILE A 284 8.35 0.95 0.91
C ILE A 284 9.17 0.42 2.09
N ARG A 285 9.02 1.03 3.27
CA ARG A 285 9.62 0.66 4.57
C ARG A 285 8.54 0.17 5.53
N PRO A 286 8.90 -0.37 6.70
CA PRO A 286 7.92 -0.73 7.73
C PRO A 286 7.07 0.47 8.19
N GLY A 287 7.72 1.60 8.50
CA GLY A 287 7.05 2.84 8.92
C GLY A 287 6.68 3.74 7.74
N TRP A 288 5.79 4.72 7.98
CA TRP A 288 5.44 5.78 7.04
C TRP A 288 6.48 6.89 7.00
N TYR A 289 7.13 7.17 8.13
CA TYR A 289 8.23 8.12 8.24
C TYR A 289 9.59 7.43 8.21
N TYR A 290 10.64 8.19 7.93
CA TYR A 290 12.00 7.69 7.88
C TYR A 290 12.55 7.41 9.27
N HIS A 291 13.06 6.20 9.46
CA HIS A 291 13.80 5.77 10.62
C HIS A 291 15.11 5.11 10.16
N ALA A 292 16.26 5.65 10.59
CA ALA A 292 17.57 5.15 10.16
C ALA A 292 17.80 3.66 10.50
N TYR A 293 17.17 3.15 11.57
CA TYR A 293 17.25 1.72 11.94
C TYR A 293 16.50 0.80 10.97
N GLU A 294 15.67 1.35 10.06
CA GLU A 294 14.93 0.62 9.04
C GLU A 294 15.61 0.55 7.67
N ASP A 295 16.80 1.16 7.50
CA ASP A 295 17.52 1.16 6.21
C ASP A 295 17.75 -0.22 5.62
N HIS A 296 17.76 -1.25 6.44
CA HIS A 296 17.89 -2.64 6.02
C HIS A 296 16.55 -3.38 5.85
N LYS A 297 15.44 -2.70 6.10
CA LYS A 297 14.08 -3.25 6.04
C LYS A 297 13.28 -2.70 4.84
N VAL A 298 13.94 -2.05 3.88
CA VAL A 298 13.30 -1.68 2.61
C VAL A 298 12.78 -2.93 1.92
N LYS A 299 11.55 -2.88 1.44
CA LYS A 299 10.90 -4.03 0.79
C LYS A 299 11.74 -4.54 -0.38
N THR A 300 11.88 -5.84 -0.44
CA THR A 300 12.62 -6.55 -1.49
C THR A 300 11.85 -6.52 -2.83
N LEU A 301 12.53 -6.79 -3.93
CA LEU A 301 11.89 -6.83 -5.25
C LEU A 301 10.71 -7.82 -5.32
N PRO A 302 10.77 -9.05 -4.77
CA PRO A 302 9.61 -9.93 -4.75
C PRO A 302 8.41 -9.37 -3.98
N GLU A 303 8.63 -8.71 -2.82
CA GLU A 303 7.55 -8.08 -2.04
C GLU A 303 6.91 -6.92 -2.82
N LEU A 304 7.71 -6.08 -3.46
CA LEU A 304 7.21 -4.97 -4.28
C LEU A 304 6.43 -5.46 -5.50
N MET A 305 6.87 -6.56 -6.14
CA MET A 305 6.14 -7.16 -7.24
C MET A 305 4.84 -7.84 -6.79
N GLU A 306 4.81 -8.44 -5.61
CA GLU A 306 3.59 -8.96 -5.01
C GLU A 306 2.56 -7.85 -4.78
N ILE A 307 3.01 -6.70 -4.24
CA ILE A 307 2.19 -5.49 -4.07
C ILE A 307 1.63 -5.03 -5.42
N TYR A 308 2.45 -4.95 -6.47
CA TYR A 308 2.02 -4.57 -7.80
C TYR A 308 0.89 -5.47 -8.34
N TYR A 309 1.07 -6.78 -8.24
CA TYR A 309 0.06 -7.74 -8.72
C TYR A 309 -1.20 -7.76 -7.85
N LYS A 310 -1.07 -7.55 -6.55
CA LYS A 310 -2.21 -7.55 -5.61
C LYS A 310 -2.91 -6.19 -5.47
N SER A 311 -2.38 -5.13 -6.06
CA SER A 311 -3.05 -3.82 -6.14
C SER A 311 -3.58 -3.57 -7.56
N ILE A 312 -2.72 -3.13 -8.48
CA ILE A 312 -3.06 -2.83 -9.88
C ILE A 312 -3.67 -4.05 -10.58
N GLY A 313 -3.14 -5.24 -10.29
CA GLY A 313 -3.67 -6.49 -10.82
C GLY A 313 -5.00 -6.95 -10.21
N GLN A 314 -5.54 -6.23 -9.23
CA GLN A 314 -6.81 -6.55 -8.55
C GLN A 314 -7.76 -5.33 -8.48
N ASN A 315 -7.81 -4.54 -9.55
CA ASN A 315 -8.74 -3.40 -9.69
C ASN A 315 -8.57 -2.30 -8.64
N SER A 316 -7.33 -2.00 -8.26
CA SER A 316 -6.99 -0.89 -7.37
C SER A 316 -5.87 -0.05 -7.99
N SER A 317 -5.77 1.23 -7.65
CA SER A 317 -4.56 2.00 -7.91
C SER A 317 -3.52 1.75 -6.81
N LEU A 318 -2.24 1.96 -7.11
CA LEU A 318 -1.14 1.76 -6.17
C LEU A 318 -0.49 3.10 -5.81
N LEU A 319 -0.49 3.42 -4.53
CA LEU A 319 0.19 4.56 -3.93
C LEU A 319 1.34 4.04 -3.04
N ILE A 320 2.60 4.17 -3.51
CA ILE A 320 3.77 3.76 -2.75
C ILE A 320 4.40 4.96 -2.05
N ASN A 321 4.58 4.85 -0.73
CA ASN A 321 5.22 5.87 0.08
C ASN A 321 6.74 5.73 0.09
N PHE A 322 7.40 6.88 -0.02
CA PHE A 322 8.82 7.09 0.22
C PHE A 322 9.00 7.94 1.48
N PRO A 323 9.46 7.35 2.60
CA PRO A 323 9.90 8.13 3.73
C PRO A 323 11.16 8.92 3.37
N VAL A 324 11.07 10.25 3.36
CA VAL A 324 12.22 11.13 3.10
C VAL A 324 13.05 11.28 4.37
N ASP A 325 14.38 11.16 4.26
CA ASP A 325 15.30 11.20 5.40
C ASP A 325 15.55 12.62 5.93
N THR A 326 16.29 12.73 7.02
CA THR A 326 16.58 14.03 7.67
C THR A 326 17.43 14.99 6.82
N ARG A 327 18.09 14.51 5.76
CA ARG A 327 18.74 15.37 4.76
C ARG A 327 17.70 16.09 3.89
N GLY A 328 16.50 15.52 3.72
CA GLY A 328 15.47 15.96 2.79
C GLY A 328 15.56 15.24 1.45
N LEU A 329 16.11 14.01 1.43
CA LEU A 329 16.27 13.17 0.25
C LEU A 329 15.53 11.84 0.41
N ILE A 330 15.01 11.27 -0.67
CA ILE A 330 14.66 9.86 -0.71
C ILE A 330 15.97 9.09 -0.56
N HIS A 331 16.01 8.16 0.40
CA HIS A 331 17.23 7.42 0.71
C HIS A 331 17.63 6.51 -0.46
N GLU A 332 18.95 6.32 -0.66
CA GLU A 332 19.51 5.61 -1.81
C GLU A 332 19.01 4.16 -1.95
N LYS A 333 18.68 3.51 -0.84
CA LYS A 333 18.11 2.14 -0.85
C LYS A 333 16.68 2.10 -1.33
N ASP A 334 15.90 3.13 -1.01
CA ASP A 334 14.51 3.25 -1.47
C ASP A 334 14.49 3.54 -2.97
N GLU A 335 15.39 4.43 -3.43
CA GLU A 335 15.59 4.69 -4.86
C GLU A 335 15.98 3.40 -5.60
N GLU A 336 16.96 2.64 -5.10
CA GLU A 336 17.39 1.39 -5.71
C GLU A 336 16.23 0.37 -5.81
N ALA A 337 15.48 0.18 -4.73
CA ALA A 337 14.38 -0.78 -4.67
C ALA A 337 13.25 -0.44 -5.65
N ILE A 338 12.83 0.83 -5.69
CA ILE A 338 11.74 1.24 -6.57
C ILE A 338 12.12 1.21 -8.06
N LEU A 339 13.37 1.56 -8.39
CA LEU A 339 13.86 1.48 -9.76
C LEU A 339 14.01 0.03 -10.24
N LYS A 340 14.40 -0.90 -9.35
CA LYS A 340 14.37 -2.36 -9.63
C LYS A 340 12.95 -2.83 -9.91
N MET A 341 11.96 -2.42 -9.09
CA MET A 341 10.55 -2.75 -9.34
C MET A 341 10.08 -2.23 -10.69
N ALA A 342 10.37 -0.97 -11.02
CA ALA A 342 10.01 -0.38 -12.32
C ALA A 342 10.62 -1.14 -13.50
N ALA A 343 11.90 -1.52 -13.38
CA ALA A 343 12.58 -2.32 -14.41
C ALA A 343 11.92 -3.70 -14.56
N LYS A 344 11.54 -4.33 -13.46
CA LYS A 344 10.87 -5.64 -13.45
C LYS A 344 9.47 -5.58 -14.06
N VAL A 345 8.66 -4.57 -13.71
CA VAL A 345 7.33 -4.35 -14.32
C VAL A 345 7.50 -4.18 -15.84
N LYS A 346 8.47 -3.37 -16.27
CA LYS A 346 8.76 -3.21 -17.70
C LYS A 346 9.18 -4.51 -18.37
N GLU A 347 9.98 -5.34 -17.71
CA GLU A 347 10.39 -6.67 -18.20
C GLU A 347 9.20 -7.60 -18.33
N ASP A 348 8.36 -7.71 -17.29
CA ASP A 348 7.22 -8.63 -17.21
C ASP A 348 6.18 -8.38 -18.31
N PHE A 349 6.00 -7.12 -18.68
CA PHE A 349 5.01 -6.68 -19.68
C PHE A 349 5.64 -6.23 -21.01
N ALA A 350 6.93 -6.55 -21.27
CA ALA A 350 7.65 -6.10 -22.46
C ALA A 350 7.06 -6.67 -23.78
N VAL A 351 6.57 -7.90 -23.75
CA VAL A 351 6.07 -8.60 -24.93
C VAL A 351 4.68 -9.16 -24.67
N ASN A 352 3.66 -8.54 -25.28
CA ASN A 352 2.32 -9.10 -25.27
C ASN A 352 2.24 -10.21 -26.34
N LEU A 353 2.18 -11.48 -25.88
CA LEU A 353 2.11 -12.66 -26.74
C LEU A 353 0.80 -12.73 -27.53
N ALA A 354 -0.26 -12.06 -27.02
CA ALA A 354 -1.56 -12.01 -27.67
C ALA A 354 -1.64 -10.95 -28.79
N LYS A 355 -0.61 -10.10 -28.97
CA LYS A 355 -0.65 -8.99 -29.92
C LYS A 355 -0.89 -9.46 -31.37
N GLU A 356 -0.26 -10.53 -31.78
CA GLU A 356 -0.39 -11.13 -33.13
C GLU A 356 -1.29 -12.37 -33.16
N ALA A 357 -1.97 -12.68 -32.04
CA ALA A 357 -2.89 -13.81 -31.94
C ALA A 357 -4.21 -13.52 -32.63
N SER A 358 -4.90 -14.57 -33.07
CA SER A 358 -6.30 -14.45 -33.51
C SER A 358 -7.24 -14.61 -32.34
N PHE A 359 -8.29 -13.79 -32.31
CA PHE A 359 -9.34 -13.79 -31.29
C PHE A 359 -10.66 -14.25 -31.91
N GLU A 360 -11.30 -15.22 -31.28
CA GLU A 360 -12.63 -15.70 -31.66
C GLU A 360 -13.55 -15.73 -30.44
N ALA A 361 -14.64 -14.99 -30.48
CA ALA A 361 -15.64 -15.01 -29.42
C ALA A 361 -16.78 -15.98 -29.76
N SER A 362 -17.31 -16.65 -28.75
CA SER A 362 -18.51 -17.51 -28.91
C SER A 362 -19.72 -16.74 -29.45
N THR A 363 -19.75 -15.45 -29.24
CA THR A 363 -20.75 -14.51 -29.77
C THR A 363 -20.22 -13.06 -29.64
N ASP A 364 -20.71 -12.16 -30.48
CA ASP A 364 -20.51 -10.72 -30.38
C ASP A 364 -21.77 -9.92 -30.69
N ARG A 365 -21.77 -8.62 -30.34
CA ARG A 365 -22.90 -7.70 -30.58
C ARG A 365 -22.99 -7.28 -32.05
N GLY A 366 -22.04 -7.62 -32.87
CA GLY A 366 -21.95 -7.23 -34.27
C GLY A 366 -20.88 -6.18 -34.53
N LYS A 367 -20.92 -5.60 -35.73
CA LYS A 367 -19.89 -4.69 -36.23
C LYS A 367 -19.58 -3.54 -35.26
N GLY A 368 -18.33 -3.43 -34.88
CA GLY A 368 -17.82 -2.42 -33.93
C GLY A 368 -17.72 -2.93 -32.50
N TYR A 369 -18.04 -4.22 -32.25
CA TYR A 369 -17.98 -4.86 -30.95
C TYR A 369 -17.44 -6.30 -31.01
N THR A 370 -16.60 -6.59 -32.01
CA THR A 370 -16.04 -7.91 -32.30
C THR A 370 -14.80 -8.22 -31.45
N ALA A 371 -14.42 -9.49 -31.35
CA ALA A 371 -13.27 -9.95 -30.57
C ALA A 371 -11.92 -9.38 -31.05
N GLU A 372 -11.84 -8.90 -32.29
CA GLU A 372 -10.65 -8.25 -32.86
C GLU A 372 -10.22 -6.97 -32.11
N LEU A 373 -11.14 -6.37 -31.32
CA LEU A 373 -10.88 -5.16 -30.52
C LEU A 373 -10.20 -5.47 -29.19
N LEU A 374 -10.02 -6.74 -28.84
CA LEU A 374 -9.47 -7.15 -27.52
C LEU A 374 -7.96 -7.02 -27.41
N ASN A 375 -7.25 -6.74 -28.52
CA ASN A 375 -5.78 -6.58 -28.55
C ASN A 375 -5.32 -5.40 -29.40
N ASP A 376 -6.17 -4.38 -29.60
CA ASP A 376 -5.85 -3.20 -30.39
C ASP A 376 -5.10 -2.10 -29.58
N ALA A 377 -4.96 -2.30 -28.27
CA ALA A 377 -4.35 -1.38 -27.32
C ALA A 377 -5.08 -0.03 -27.20
N ASP A 378 -6.38 0.02 -27.52
CA ASP A 378 -7.26 1.18 -27.32
C ASP A 378 -8.32 0.87 -26.27
N PHE A 379 -8.16 1.38 -25.05
CA PHE A 379 -9.14 1.19 -23.98
C PHE A 379 -10.56 1.68 -24.33
N ASN A 380 -10.73 2.54 -25.33
CA ASN A 380 -12.03 3.08 -25.74
C ASN A 380 -12.80 2.17 -26.71
N THR A 381 -12.17 1.15 -27.25
CA THR A 381 -12.81 0.08 -28.01
C THR A 381 -13.05 -1.14 -27.13
N TYR A 382 -14.04 -1.95 -27.45
CA TYR A 382 -14.34 -3.15 -26.65
C TYR A 382 -15.14 -4.18 -27.40
N TRP A 383 -14.93 -5.43 -27.03
CA TRP A 383 -15.82 -6.54 -27.35
C TRP A 383 -16.96 -6.62 -26.35
N THR A 384 -18.15 -6.99 -26.82
CA THR A 384 -19.32 -7.27 -25.97
C THR A 384 -20.31 -8.21 -26.66
N THR A 385 -21.15 -8.87 -25.87
CA THR A 385 -22.19 -9.79 -26.33
C THR A 385 -23.52 -9.06 -26.66
N PRO A 386 -24.49 -9.74 -27.33
CA PRO A 386 -25.83 -9.25 -27.43
C PRO A 386 -26.51 -9.06 -26.08
N ASP A 387 -27.54 -8.18 -26.00
CA ASP A 387 -28.27 -7.94 -24.77
C ASP A 387 -28.84 -9.23 -24.18
N GLY A 388 -28.73 -9.39 -22.87
CA GLY A 388 -29.18 -10.55 -22.12
C GLY A 388 -28.24 -11.76 -22.13
N GLN A 389 -27.17 -11.76 -22.92
CA GLN A 389 -26.22 -12.87 -22.96
C GLN A 389 -25.00 -12.59 -22.03
N MET A 390 -25.14 -12.89 -20.75
CA MET A 390 -24.12 -12.66 -19.73
C MET A 390 -22.97 -13.64 -19.77
N GLN A 391 -23.17 -14.84 -20.31
CA GLN A 391 -22.14 -15.87 -20.42
C GLN A 391 -21.63 -15.94 -21.84
N ALA A 392 -20.29 -15.93 -21.99
CA ALA A 392 -19.62 -16.05 -23.27
C ALA A 392 -18.17 -16.49 -23.07
N SER A 393 -17.51 -16.89 -24.15
CA SER A 393 -16.09 -17.18 -24.14
C SER A 393 -15.36 -16.45 -25.26
N VAL A 394 -14.07 -16.21 -25.02
CA VAL A 394 -13.13 -15.70 -26.02
C VAL A 394 -11.97 -16.68 -26.11
N GLU A 395 -11.72 -17.20 -27.29
CA GLU A 395 -10.56 -18.04 -27.62
C GLU A 395 -9.46 -17.18 -28.22
N VAL A 396 -8.21 -17.44 -27.80
CA VAL A 396 -7.01 -16.78 -28.30
C VAL A 396 -6.10 -17.87 -28.88
N ASP A 397 -5.85 -17.86 -30.21
CA ASP A 397 -4.95 -18.76 -30.87
C ASP A 397 -3.65 -18.04 -31.24
N PHE A 398 -2.57 -18.43 -30.63
CA PHE A 398 -1.23 -17.88 -30.87
C PHE A 398 -0.58 -18.42 -32.18
N GLY A 399 -1.23 -19.36 -32.88
CA GLY A 399 -0.72 -20.00 -34.07
C GLY A 399 0.47 -20.96 -33.85
N LYS A 400 1.02 -20.96 -32.64
CA LYS A 400 2.12 -21.83 -32.17
C LYS A 400 2.05 -21.97 -30.66
N SER A 401 2.69 -22.99 -30.10
CA SER A 401 2.85 -23.10 -28.65
C SER A 401 3.69 -21.95 -28.11
N VAL A 402 3.18 -21.25 -27.07
CA VAL A 402 3.87 -20.21 -26.33
C VAL A 402 3.87 -20.53 -24.83
N SER A 403 4.90 -20.09 -24.13
CA SER A 403 4.95 -20.18 -22.67
C SER A 403 4.53 -18.84 -22.06
N PHE A 404 3.61 -18.85 -21.09
CA PHE A 404 3.11 -17.67 -20.40
C PHE A 404 2.79 -17.96 -18.94
N ASN A 405 2.73 -16.90 -18.14
CA ASN A 405 2.33 -16.99 -16.72
C ASN A 405 1.59 -15.74 -16.21
N ARG A 406 1.19 -14.82 -17.11
CA ARG A 406 0.38 -13.65 -16.80
C ARG A 406 -0.74 -13.49 -17.82
N LEU A 407 -1.97 -13.26 -17.32
CA LEU A 407 -3.13 -12.87 -18.13
C LEU A 407 -3.63 -11.53 -17.63
N LEU A 408 -3.66 -10.53 -18.49
CA LEU A 408 -4.24 -9.21 -18.23
C LEU A 408 -5.62 -9.13 -18.90
N ILE A 409 -6.62 -8.63 -18.16
CA ILE A 409 -7.96 -8.35 -18.69
C ILE A 409 -8.40 -6.97 -18.18
N GLN A 410 -9.05 -6.18 -19.05
CA GLN A 410 -9.65 -4.90 -18.67
C GLN A 410 -11.12 -4.83 -19.11
N GLU A 411 -12.00 -4.36 -18.20
CA GLU A 411 -13.35 -3.98 -18.57
C GLU A 411 -13.38 -2.52 -19.04
N PHE A 412 -14.21 -2.20 -20.01
CA PHE A 412 -14.57 -0.82 -20.36
C PHE A 412 -15.50 -0.25 -19.28
N VAL A 413 -14.92 0.17 -18.17
CA VAL A 413 -15.65 0.56 -16.95
C VAL A 413 -16.48 1.84 -17.09
N ASN A 414 -16.34 2.60 -18.18
CA ASN A 414 -17.19 3.75 -18.49
C ASN A 414 -18.67 3.38 -18.58
N LEU A 415 -18.97 2.09 -18.82
CA LEU A 415 -20.33 1.53 -18.81
C LEU A 415 -20.66 0.76 -17.51
N GLY A 416 -19.85 0.93 -16.45
CA GLY A 416 -19.98 0.26 -15.16
C GLY A 416 -19.21 -1.05 -15.07
N GLN A 417 -18.81 -1.45 -13.87
CA GLN A 417 -18.17 -2.74 -13.60
C GLN A 417 -19.19 -3.87 -13.65
N ARG A 418 -18.89 -4.97 -14.36
CA ARG A 418 -19.87 -5.97 -14.74
C ARG A 418 -19.52 -7.40 -14.37
N VAL A 419 -18.28 -7.84 -14.65
CA VAL A 419 -17.87 -9.24 -14.48
C VAL A 419 -17.78 -9.61 -13.01
N LYS A 420 -18.35 -10.77 -12.64
CA LYS A 420 -18.37 -11.36 -11.30
C LYS A 420 -17.56 -12.62 -11.20
N ALA A 421 -17.48 -13.37 -12.29
CA ALA A 421 -16.70 -14.62 -12.33
C ALA A 421 -16.23 -14.91 -13.75
N PHE A 422 -14.99 -15.36 -13.86
CA PHE A 422 -14.40 -15.81 -15.11
C PHE A 422 -13.40 -16.95 -14.86
N SER A 423 -13.06 -17.70 -15.90
CA SER A 423 -12.03 -18.73 -15.86
C SER A 423 -11.10 -18.65 -17.07
N LEU A 424 -9.86 -19.15 -16.88
CA LEU A 424 -8.87 -19.34 -17.93
C LEU A 424 -8.65 -20.83 -18.14
N GLU A 425 -8.68 -21.27 -19.40
CA GLU A 425 -8.44 -22.63 -19.82
C GLU A 425 -7.37 -22.68 -20.92
N LYS A 426 -6.68 -23.81 -21.07
CA LYS A 426 -5.81 -24.13 -22.21
C LYS A 426 -6.34 -25.31 -23.00
N GLU A 427 -6.06 -25.36 -24.28
CA GLU A 427 -6.37 -26.53 -25.11
C GLU A 427 -5.25 -27.57 -24.97
N VAL A 428 -5.65 -28.82 -24.70
CA VAL A 428 -4.74 -29.97 -24.69
C VAL A 428 -5.40 -31.10 -25.49
N ASN A 429 -4.84 -31.44 -26.66
CA ASN A 429 -5.35 -32.51 -27.53
C ASN A 429 -6.87 -32.38 -27.88
N GLY A 430 -7.33 -31.17 -28.12
CA GLY A 430 -8.74 -30.88 -28.45
C GLY A 430 -9.69 -30.83 -27.23
N THR A 431 -9.15 -30.86 -26.01
CA THR A 431 -9.90 -30.76 -24.75
C THR A 431 -9.45 -29.52 -23.96
N TRP A 432 -10.39 -28.81 -23.33
CA TRP A 432 -10.10 -27.66 -22.51
C TRP A 432 -9.81 -28.03 -21.07
N GLU A 433 -8.65 -27.61 -20.56
CA GLU A 433 -8.21 -27.81 -19.18
C GLU A 433 -8.15 -26.45 -18.44
N LYS A 434 -8.80 -26.36 -17.28
CA LYS A 434 -8.81 -25.15 -16.46
C LYS A 434 -7.41 -24.88 -15.86
N ILE A 435 -6.90 -23.68 -16.06
CA ILE A 435 -5.63 -23.18 -15.48
C ILE A 435 -5.92 -22.36 -14.21
N ALA A 436 -6.89 -21.45 -14.31
CA ALA A 436 -7.20 -20.50 -13.24
C ALA A 436 -8.66 -20.04 -13.31
N GLU A 437 -9.10 -19.38 -12.25
CA GLU A 437 -10.37 -18.68 -12.17
C GLU A 437 -10.19 -17.35 -11.43
N GLY A 438 -11.11 -16.43 -11.63
CA GLY A 438 -11.11 -15.13 -10.94
C GLY A 438 -12.53 -14.63 -10.74
N THR A 439 -12.69 -13.65 -9.88
CA THR A 439 -13.96 -13.03 -9.55
C THR A 439 -14.19 -11.76 -10.39
N THR A 440 -13.91 -10.58 -9.83
CA THR A 440 -14.09 -9.30 -10.52
C THR A 440 -12.91 -8.96 -11.43
N ILE A 441 -13.18 -8.20 -12.48
CA ILE A 441 -12.17 -7.63 -13.37
C ILE A 441 -12.00 -6.13 -13.08
N GLY A 442 -13.01 -5.32 -13.38
CA GLY A 442 -12.96 -3.88 -13.24
C GLY A 442 -11.99 -3.21 -14.22
N TYR A 443 -11.39 -2.10 -13.81
CA TYR A 443 -10.47 -1.36 -14.67
C TYR A 443 -9.28 -2.20 -15.14
N LYS A 444 -8.71 -3.05 -14.26
CA LYS A 444 -7.63 -3.98 -14.61
C LYS A 444 -7.60 -5.20 -13.69
N ARG A 445 -7.44 -6.36 -14.31
CA ARG A 445 -7.16 -7.62 -13.64
C ARG A 445 -5.92 -8.26 -14.25
N ILE A 446 -4.97 -8.70 -13.40
CA ILE A 446 -3.82 -9.48 -13.82
C ILE A 446 -3.85 -10.80 -13.04
N LEU A 447 -4.07 -11.91 -13.74
CA LEU A 447 -3.89 -13.25 -13.15
C LEU A 447 -2.43 -13.66 -13.24
N VAL A 448 -1.89 -14.08 -12.11
CA VAL A 448 -0.61 -14.77 -12.01
C VAL A 448 -0.91 -16.27 -12.01
N VAL A 449 -0.44 -16.97 -13.01
CA VAL A 449 -0.65 -18.42 -13.15
C VAL A 449 0.69 -19.15 -13.18
N PRO A 450 0.74 -20.47 -12.91
CA PRO A 450 1.94 -21.28 -13.13
C PRO A 450 2.42 -21.16 -14.58
N ASP A 451 3.73 -21.37 -14.81
CA ASP A 451 4.27 -21.44 -16.17
C ASP A 451 3.47 -22.44 -16.99
N THR A 452 2.84 -21.93 -18.04
CA THR A 452 1.89 -22.68 -18.85
C THR A 452 2.29 -22.63 -20.32
N GLU A 453 2.35 -23.78 -20.95
CA GLU A 453 2.52 -23.89 -22.41
C GLU A 453 1.17 -24.18 -23.05
N ALA A 454 0.83 -23.42 -24.11
CA ALA A 454 -0.37 -23.63 -24.91
C ALA A 454 -0.25 -22.96 -26.29
N GLN A 455 -0.90 -23.53 -27.31
CA GLN A 455 -1.16 -22.82 -28.56
C GLN A 455 -2.46 -22.04 -28.50
N LYS A 456 -3.46 -22.54 -27.74
CA LYS A 456 -4.74 -21.89 -27.57
C LYS A 456 -5.11 -21.78 -26.09
N ILE A 457 -5.67 -20.65 -25.74
CA ILE A 457 -6.34 -20.42 -24.44
C ILE A 457 -7.76 -19.97 -24.66
N ARG A 458 -8.60 -20.15 -23.64
CA ARG A 458 -9.99 -19.68 -23.62
C ARG A 458 -10.29 -18.98 -22.29
N ILE A 459 -10.83 -17.78 -22.39
CA ILE A 459 -11.36 -17.03 -21.26
C ILE A 459 -12.86 -17.19 -21.28
N ASN A 460 -13.45 -17.75 -20.21
CA ASN A 460 -14.88 -17.88 -20.06
C ASN A 460 -15.39 -16.82 -19.07
N PHE A 461 -16.34 -16.01 -19.48
CA PHE A 461 -17.10 -15.10 -18.62
C PHE A 461 -18.32 -15.87 -18.12
N LEU A 462 -18.37 -16.16 -16.81
CA LEU A 462 -19.27 -17.13 -16.21
C LEU A 462 -20.47 -16.49 -15.52
N ASP A 463 -20.27 -15.32 -14.91
CA ASP A 463 -21.32 -14.55 -14.20
C ASP A 463 -21.00 -13.05 -14.26
N GLY A 464 -22.05 -12.22 -14.23
CA GLY A 464 -21.93 -10.77 -14.28
C GLY A 464 -23.18 -10.04 -13.80
N LYS A 465 -23.06 -8.76 -13.51
CA LYS A 465 -24.20 -7.84 -13.31
C LYS A 465 -24.96 -7.58 -14.62
N GLY A 466 -24.32 -7.89 -15.74
CA GLY A 466 -24.85 -7.77 -17.10
C GLY A 466 -23.89 -8.39 -18.09
N ILE A 467 -24.09 -8.10 -19.37
CA ILE A 467 -23.23 -8.60 -20.43
C ILE A 467 -21.79 -8.13 -20.25
N PRO A 468 -20.76 -8.96 -20.53
CA PRO A 468 -19.37 -8.55 -20.46
C PRO A 468 -19.05 -7.45 -21.48
N VAL A 469 -18.24 -6.47 -21.08
CA VAL A 469 -17.75 -5.37 -21.93
C VAL A 469 -16.26 -5.27 -21.68
N ILE A 470 -15.46 -5.91 -22.53
CA ILE A 470 -14.03 -6.09 -22.33
C ILE A 470 -13.27 -5.26 -23.34
N SER A 471 -12.37 -4.41 -22.86
CA SER A 471 -11.54 -3.53 -23.71
C SER A 471 -10.20 -4.14 -24.10
N GLU A 472 -9.59 -4.96 -23.25
CA GLU A 472 -8.23 -5.47 -23.53
C GLU A 472 -8.04 -6.87 -22.93
N ILE A 473 -7.32 -7.72 -23.67
CA ILE A 473 -6.76 -9.00 -23.20
C ILE A 473 -5.29 -9.06 -23.61
N GLY A 474 -4.41 -9.19 -22.62
CA GLY A 474 -2.96 -9.36 -22.83
C GLY A 474 -2.43 -10.63 -22.19
N VAL A 475 -1.45 -11.27 -22.81
CA VAL A 475 -0.81 -12.49 -22.32
C VAL A 475 0.70 -12.29 -22.31
N PHE A 476 1.35 -12.57 -21.17
CA PHE A 476 2.77 -12.27 -20.98
C PHE A 476 3.50 -13.45 -20.31
N SER A 477 4.83 -13.49 -20.53
CA SER A 477 5.74 -14.42 -19.89
C SER A 477 6.71 -13.62 -19.00
N ALA A 478 6.40 -13.56 -17.72
CA ALA A 478 7.23 -12.86 -16.74
C ALA A 478 8.35 -13.79 -16.24
N PRO A 479 9.64 -13.40 -16.32
CA PRO A 479 10.74 -14.18 -15.78
C PRO A 479 10.60 -14.38 -14.26
N ALA A 480 10.93 -15.58 -13.78
CA ALA A 480 10.89 -15.91 -12.36
C ALA A 480 11.78 -15.00 -11.52
N LEU A 481 11.29 -14.64 -10.33
CA LEU A 481 12.03 -13.93 -9.29
C LEU A 481 12.67 -14.92 -8.32
N LEU A 482 13.89 -14.63 -7.89
CA LEU A 482 14.52 -15.33 -6.77
C LEU A 482 14.18 -14.62 -5.46
N TYR A 483 13.58 -15.38 -4.54
CA TYR A 483 13.24 -14.86 -3.23
C TYR A 483 14.46 -14.89 -2.29
N PRO A 484 14.63 -13.87 -1.43
CA PRO A 484 15.63 -13.92 -0.37
C PRO A 484 15.42 -15.14 0.52
N PRO A 485 16.50 -15.75 1.07
CA PRO A 485 16.37 -16.85 2.01
C PRO A 485 15.69 -16.39 3.31
N LYS A 486 14.92 -17.26 3.93
CA LYS A 486 14.34 -17.02 5.25
C LYS A 486 15.36 -17.35 6.34
N ILE A 487 15.68 -16.39 7.20
CA ILE A 487 16.58 -16.56 8.35
C ILE A 487 15.73 -16.59 9.61
N THR A 488 15.87 -17.66 10.40
CA THR A 488 15.16 -17.83 11.69
C THR A 488 16.15 -18.22 12.77
N ARG A 489 15.81 -17.92 14.05
CA ARG A 489 16.58 -18.35 15.21
C ARG A 489 15.63 -18.97 16.23
N THR A 490 16.04 -20.02 16.91
CA THR A 490 15.34 -20.54 18.06
C THR A 490 15.69 -19.75 19.33
N PRO A 491 14.88 -19.76 20.40
CA PRO A 491 15.25 -19.13 21.67
C PRO A 491 16.60 -19.59 22.22
N ALA A 492 16.99 -20.83 21.93
CA ALA A 492 18.28 -21.40 22.32
C ALA A 492 19.47 -20.88 21.48
N GLY A 493 19.22 -20.00 20.50
CA GLY A 493 20.26 -19.39 19.68
C GLY A 493 20.64 -20.16 18.42
N LYS A 494 19.94 -21.23 18.05
CA LYS A 494 20.20 -21.96 16.79
C LYS A 494 19.56 -21.23 15.61
N VAL A 495 20.38 -20.89 14.63
CA VAL A 495 19.98 -20.20 13.40
C VAL A 495 19.82 -21.20 12.27
N SER A 496 18.70 -21.10 11.55
CA SER A 496 18.42 -21.83 10.31
C SER A 496 18.22 -20.83 9.16
N ILE A 497 18.73 -21.17 7.97
CA ILE A 497 18.57 -20.38 6.75
C ILE A 497 17.96 -21.29 5.68
N GLU A 498 16.80 -20.88 5.14
CA GLU A 498 16.03 -21.68 4.18
C GLU A 498 15.83 -20.89 2.88
N ALA A 499 16.22 -21.47 1.73
CA ALA A 499 15.85 -20.94 0.44
C ALA A 499 14.38 -21.29 0.11
N ALA A 500 13.75 -20.48 -0.75
CA ALA A 500 12.37 -20.74 -1.21
C ALA A 500 12.27 -22.03 -2.05
N GLU A 501 13.32 -22.39 -2.77
CA GLU A 501 13.40 -23.59 -3.62
C GLU A 501 14.61 -24.44 -3.21
N SER A 502 14.45 -25.75 -3.24
CA SER A 502 15.44 -26.71 -2.73
C SER A 502 16.70 -26.87 -3.59
N ASP A 503 16.69 -26.40 -4.83
CA ASP A 503 17.81 -26.47 -5.78
C ASP A 503 18.65 -25.20 -5.81
N LEU A 504 18.32 -24.19 -4.97
CA LEU A 504 19.10 -22.99 -4.80
C LEU A 504 20.23 -23.18 -3.79
N GLU A 505 21.39 -22.64 -4.10
CA GLU A 505 22.51 -22.56 -3.15
C GLU A 505 22.36 -21.34 -2.24
N VAL A 506 22.65 -21.49 -0.95
CA VAL A 506 22.57 -20.40 0.01
C VAL A 506 23.97 -20.02 0.47
N TYR A 507 24.29 -18.72 0.43
CA TYR A 507 25.53 -18.14 0.96
C TYR A 507 25.19 -17.09 2.02
N TYR A 508 25.99 -17.01 3.10
CA TYR A 508 25.67 -16.16 4.24
C TYR A 508 26.88 -15.50 4.88
N SER A 509 26.63 -14.48 5.69
CA SER A 509 27.60 -13.84 6.60
C SER A 509 27.00 -13.65 8.00
N ILE A 510 27.84 -13.52 9.02
CA ILE A 510 27.42 -13.30 10.42
C ILE A 510 27.96 -11.98 11.00
N ASP A 511 28.62 -11.18 10.21
CA ASP A 511 29.29 -9.92 10.58
C ASP A 511 28.62 -8.68 9.96
N GLY A 512 27.48 -8.87 9.33
CA GLY A 512 26.72 -7.80 8.65
C GLY A 512 27.27 -7.39 7.28
N ASN A 513 28.33 -8.03 6.79
CA ASN A 513 28.83 -7.80 5.43
C ASN A 513 27.91 -8.47 4.39
N ALA A 514 27.86 -7.92 3.17
CA ALA A 514 27.11 -8.52 2.08
C ALA A 514 27.66 -9.91 1.73
N PRO A 515 26.85 -10.97 1.73
CA PRO A 515 27.28 -12.31 1.34
C PRO A 515 27.63 -12.35 -0.15
N LYS A 516 28.57 -13.24 -0.52
CA LYS A 516 28.99 -13.42 -1.92
C LYS A 516 28.84 -14.87 -2.34
N ALA A 517 28.34 -15.09 -3.54
CA ALA A 517 28.30 -16.41 -4.13
C ALA A 517 29.68 -17.10 -4.09
N GLY A 518 29.72 -18.37 -3.71
CA GLY A 518 30.94 -19.15 -3.55
C GLY A 518 31.71 -18.90 -2.24
N GLN A 519 31.21 -18.07 -1.33
CA GLN A 519 31.84 -17.82 -0.01
C GLN A 519 30.86 -18.14 1.12
N ASN A 520 31.28 -18.94 2.11
CA ASN A 520 30.46 -19.34 3.25
C ASN A 520 29.11 -19.96 2.85
N ALA A 521 29.18 -21.06 2.11
CA ALA A 521 27.98 -21.83 1.76
C ALA A 521 27.28 -22.34 3.04
N TYR A 522 25.96 -22.18 3.12
CA TYR A 522 25.17 -22.70 4.22
C TYR A 522 25.04 -24.22 4.11
N SER A 523 25.46 -24.92 5.16
CA SER A 523 25.44 -26.40 5.19
C SER A 523 24.62 -26.97 6.35
N GLY A 524 24.01 -26.10 7.17
CA GLY A 524 23.21 -26.51 8.31
C GLY A 524 23.20 -25.48 9.46
N GLU A 525 22.40 -25.77 10.49
CA GLU A 525 22.21 -24.87 11.64
C GLU A 525 23.53 -24.54 12.35
N PHE A 526 23.63 -23.30 12.84
CA PHE A 526 24.74 -22.82 13.65
C PHE A 526 24.22 -21.97 14.83
N GLU A 527 25.07 -21.69 15.81
CA GLU A 527 24.66 -21.03 17.06
C GLU A 527 25.02 -19.53 17.06
N VAL A 528 24.06 -18.70 17.49
CA VAL A 528 24.21 -17.25 17.68
C VAL A 528 23.55 -16.86 19.00
N LEU A 529 24.36 -16.71 20.05
CA LEU A 529 23.89 -16.39 21.42
C LEU A 529 24.00 -14.89 21.73
N GLN A 530 24.91 -14.18 21.07
CA GLN A 530 25.20 -12.77 21.28
C GLN A 530 24.66 -11.93 20.09
N PRO A 531 24.54 -10.61 20.24
CA PRO A 531 24.11 -9.74 19.16
C PRO A 531 24.94 -9.94 17.89
N ALA A 532 24.26 -10.20 16.77
CA ALA A 532 24.88 -10.43 15.46
C ALA A 532 23.93 -10.00 14.33
N THR A 533 24.50 -9.57 13.22
CA THR A 533 23.79 -9.30 11.98
C THR A 533 24.07 -10.43 11.00
N ILE A 534 23.03 -11.17 10.62
CA ILE A 534 23.12 -12.25 9.63
C ILE A 534 22.53 -11.75 8.32
N GLN A 535 23.28 -11.95 7.23
CA GLN A 535 22.79 -11.75 5.88
C GLN A 535 22.93 -13.04 5.07
N ALA A 536 21.99 -13.28 4.16
CA ALA A 536 22.02 -14.44 3.26
C ALA A 536 21.46 -14.12 1.88
N ILE A 537 21.99 -14.77 0.86
CA ILE A 537 21.47 -14.75 -0.52
C ILE A 537 21.20 -16.17 -1.00
N ALA A 538 20.19 -16.32 -1.85
CA ALA A 538 19.98 -17.51 -2.65
C ALA A 538 20.58 -17.33 -4.05
N VAL A 539 21.18 -18.38 -4.59
CA VAL A 539 21.85 -18.38 -5.89
C VAL A 539 21.33 -19.56 -6.73
N ASP A 540 20.84 -19.27 -7.91
CA ASP A 540 20.56 -20.28 -8.91
C ASP A 540 21.86 -20.58 -9.67
N SER A 541 22.45 -21.74 -9.40
CA SER A 541 23.72 -22.14 -10.01
C SER A 541 23.62 -22.43 -11.52
N LYS A 542 22.39 -22.66 -12.06
CA LYS A 542 22.14 -22.90 -13.49
C LYS A 542 22.17 -21.60 -14.30
N THR A 543 21.65 -20.52 -13.74
CA THR A 543 21.53 -19.21 -14.41
C THR A 543 22.54 -18.18 -13.91
N GLY A 544 23.15 -18.41 -12.75
CA GLY A 544 24.04 -17.46 -12.06
C GLY A 544 23.28 -16.26 -11.43
N LYS A 545 21.95 -16.27 -11.43
CA LYS A 545 21.14 -15.23 -10.78
C LYS A 545 21.23 -15.33 -9.27
N THR A 546 21.19 -14.19 -8.59
CA THR A 546 21.16 -14.07 -7.13
C THR A 546 19.89 -13.36 -6.67
N SER A 547 19.37 -13.76 -5.50
CA SER A 547 18.28 -13.02 -4.85
C SER A 547 18.79 -11.69 -4.27
N ASP A 548 17.86 -10.79 -3.91
CA ASP A 548 18.16 -9.74 -2.93
C ASP A 548 18.62 -10.39 -1.61
N PRO A 549 19.45 -9.71 -0.80
CA PRO A 549 19.91 -10.27 0.47
C PRO A 549 18.78 -10.23 1.51
N ALA A 550 18.56 -11.37 2.19
CA ALA A 550 17.87 -11.37 3.48
C ALA A 550 18.83 -10.83 4.54
N ARG A 551 18.32 -10.01 5.48
CA ARG A 551 19.07 -9.55 6.65
C ARG A 551 18.22 -9.63 7.91
N VAL A 552 18.80 -10.20 8.97
CA VAL A 552 18.19 -10.22 10.30
C VAL A 552 19.23 -9.78 11.33
N ASP A 553 18.80 -8.84 12.16
CA ASP A 553 19.58 -8.33 13.29
C ASP A 553 19.10 -9.03 14.57
N PHE A 554 19.87 -10.00 15.06
CA PHE A 554 19.59 -10.66 16.32
C PHE A 554 20.25 -9.93 17.48
N ASP A 555 19.52 -9.78 18.59
CA ASP A 555 20.06 -9.43 19.89
C ASP A 555 20.31 -10.71 20.73
N LEU A 556 20.36 -10.62 22.05
CA LEU A 556 20.63 -11.75 22.94
C LEU A 556 19.66 -12.92 22.68
N ALA A 557 20.18 -14.14 22.65
CA ALA A 557 19.34 -15.33 22.60
C ALA A 557 18.52 -15.49 23.89
N LYS A 558 17.28 -15.96 23.77
CA LYS A 558 16.29 -15.99 24.86
C LYS A 558 16.29 -17.30 25.67
N GLY A 559 17.25 -18.20 25.43
CA GLY A 559 17.30 -19.52 26.07
C GLY A 559 17.41 -19.51 27.60
N THR A 560 17.94 -18.42 28.17
CA THR A 560 18.03 -18.22 29.64
C THR A 560 16.89 -17.41 30.22
N TRP A 561 16.03 -16.84 29.37
CA TRP A 561 14.95 -15.98 29.82
C TRP A 561 13.82 -16.76 30.46
N LYS A 562 13.16 -16.17 31.46
CA LYS A 562 12.00 -16.73 32.14
C LYS A 562 10.88 -15.70 32.20
N VAL A 563 9.72 -16.05 31.70
CA VAL A 563 8.53 -15.23 31.90
C VAL A 563 8.03 -15.45 33.32
N ILE A 564 7.86 -14.37 34.08
CA ILE A 564 7.34 -14.40 35.46
C ILE A 564 5.82 -14.33 35.37
N SER A 565 5.18 -15.46 35.17
CA SER A 565 3.74 -15.62 35.09
C SER A 565 3.31 -16.97 35.62
N SER A 566 2.08 -17.06 36.18
CA SER A 566 1.44 -18.34 36.50
C SER A 566 0.83 -19.03 35.27
N ASP A 567 0.71 -18.31 34.15
CA ASP A 567 0.23 -18.84 32.88
C ASP A 567 1.41 -19.40 32.07
N THR A 568 1.41 -20.71 31.86
CA THR A 568 2.46 -21.40 31.11
C THR A 568 2.51 -21.00 29.63
N LEU A 569 1.42 -20.46 29.06
CA LEU A 569 1.37 -19.98 27.70
C LEU A 569 2.11 -18.65 27.50
N ALA A 570 2.46 -17.96 28.59
CA ALA A 570 3.19 -16.70 28.54
C ALA A 570 4.59 -16.83 27.87
N ILE A 571 5.14 -18.04 27.80
CA ILE A 571 6.38 -18.32 27.06
C ILE A 571 6.28 -17.95 25.56
N ARG A 572 5.07 -17.92 25.00
CA ARG A 572 4.82 -17.54 23.60
C ARG A 572 5.22 -16.10 23.29
N ALA A 573 5.31 -15.24 24.30
CA ALA A 573 5.76 -13.86 24.13
C ALA A 573 7.30 -13.72 23.92
N ILE A 574 8.05 -14.84 24.02
CA ILE A 574 9.52 -14.87 23.86
C ILE A 574 9.99 -16.13 23.10
N ASP A 575 9.15 -16.77 22.30
CA ASP A 575 9.47 -18.04 21.64
C ASP A 575 10.08 -17.88 20.23
N GLU A 576 10.33 -16.63 19.82
CA GLU A 576 10.87 -16.22 18.49
C GLU A 576 9.99 -16.70 17.30
N ARG A 577 8.67 -16.81 17.54
CA ARG A 577 7.69 -17.18 16.51
C ARG A 577 6.66 -16.09 16.30
N ALA A 578 6.75 -15.36 15.23
CA ALA A 578 5.80 -14.29 14.89
C ALA A 578 4.32 -14.75 14.83
N THR A 579 4.06 -16.04 14.60
CA THR A 579 2.69 -16.59 14.48
C THR A 579 2.09 -17.03 15.81
N SER A 580 2.88 -17.04 16.90
CA SER A 580 2.37 -17.32 18.25
C SER A 580 2.08 -16.02 18.99
N TYR A 581 1.23 -16.11 20.02
CA TYR A 581 0.97 -14.97 20.92
C TYR A 581 0.46 -15.44 22.27
N TRP A 582 0.55 -14.53 23.25
CA TRP A 582 -0.03 -14.70 24.57
C TRP A 582 -0.91 -13.51 24.94
N THR A 583 -2.05 -13.76 25.57
CA THR A 583 -2.96 -12.73 26.11
C THR A 583 -2.76 -12.63 27.62
N SER A 584 -2.34 -11.47 28.11
CA SER A 584 -2.04 -11.22 29.52
C SER A 584 -3.32 -10.94 30.32
N LYS A 585 -3.50 -11.60 31.46
CA LYS A 585 -4.58 -11.30 32.41
C LYS A 585 -4.33 -10.08 33.28
N THR A 586 -3.09 -9.61 33.34
CA THR A 586 -2.64 -8.49 34.20
C THR A 586 -2.25 -7.26 33.37
N ASN A 587 -2.39 -7.34 32.04
CA ASN A 587 -1.97 -6.32 31.10
C ASN A 587 -0.47 -5.97 31.19
N ASP A 588 0.34 -6.92 31.63
CA ASP A 588 1.79 -6.80 31.66
C ASP A 588 2.49 -8.09 31.24
N LEU A 589 3.76 -7.95 30.84
CA LEU A 589 4.69 -9.05 30.58
C LEU A 589 5.95 -8.78 31.40
N THR A 590 6.27 -9.66 32.35
CA THR A 590 7.48 -9.57 33.19
C THR A 590 8.46 -10.69 32.85
N ILE A 591 9.71 -10.35 32.60
CA ILE A 591 10.76 -11.28 32.16
C ILE A 591 11.98 -11.14 33.05
N ASP A 592 12.54 -12.26 33.54
CA ASP A 592 13.90 -12.40 34.06
C ASP A 592 14.82 -12.78 32.88
N LEU A 593 15.74 -11.91 32.52
CA LEU A 593 16.71 -12.11 31.43
C LEU A 593 17.81 -13.13 31.79
N GLY A 594 17.82 -13.60 33.07
CA GLY A 594 18.82 -14.54 33.58
C GLY A 594 20.14 -13.90 33.96
N GLN A 595 20.44 -12.71 33.49
CA GLN A 595 21.65 -11.91 33.77
C GLN A 595 21.34 -10.41 33.71
N GLU A 596 22.20 -9.59 34.31
CA GLU A 596 22.15 -8.13 34.14
C GLU A 596 22.71 -7.76 32.77
N VAL A 597 21.98 -6.88 32.03
CA VAL A 597 22.34 -6.37 30.72
C VAL A 597 22.32 -4.84 30.69
N ASP A 598 23.09 -4.25 29.77
CA ASP A 598 22.97 -2.84 29.43
C ASP A 598 21.86 -2.64 28.43
N LEU A 599 20.65 -2.39 28.94
CA LEU A 599 19.44 -2.23 28.14
C LEU A 599 19.43 -0.85 27.47
N LYS A 600 19.33 -0.79 26.14
CA LYS A 600 19.23 0.42 25.32
C LYS A 600 17.88 0.59 24.66
N GLY A 601 17.00 -0.41 24.82
CA GLY A 601 15.65 -0.39 24.25
C GLY A 601 14.97 -1.74 24.34
N PHE A 602 13.82 -1.82 23.70
CA PHE A 602 13.05 -3.06 23.58
C PHE A 602 12.31 -3.12 22.25
N THR A 603 11.89 -4.34 21.89
CA THR A 603 10.97 -4.56 20.78
C THR A 603 9.67 -5.18 21.26
N TYR A 604 8.58 -4.85 20.60
CA TYR A 604 7.26 -5.44 20.80
C TYR A 604 6.63 -5.74 19.44
N LEU A 605 6.37 -7.02 19.18
CA LEU A 605 5.56 -7.46 18.04
C LEU A 605 4.14 -7.69 18.55
N PRO A 606 3.11 -7.00 18.00
CA PRO A 606 1.72 -7.29 18.31
C PRO A 606 1.30 -8.66 17.76
N MET A 607 0.17 -9.16 18.19
CA MET A 607 -0.41 -10.42 17.72
C MET A 607 -0.62 -10.41 16.20
N GLN A 608 -0.10 -11.40 15.49
CA GLN A 608 -0.21 -11.56 14.04
C GLN A 608 -1.32 -12.57 13.67
N ALA A 609 -2.54 -12.34 14.14
CA ALA A 609 -3.68 -13.19 13.86
C ALA A 609 -4.65 -12.53 12.88
N ARG A 610 -5.42 -13.35 12.16
CA ARG A 610 -6.43 -12.86 11.19
C ARG A 610 -7.48 -11.93 11.82
N TYR A 611 -7.81 -12.18 13.10
CA TYR A 611 -8.75 -11.35 13.87
C TYR A 611 -8.00 -10.81 15.09
N PRO A 612 -7.32 -9.68 14.96
CA PRO A 612 -6.48 -9.15 16.02
C PRO A 612 -7.31 -8.54 17.14
N SER A 613 -6.75 -8.58 18.35
CA SER A 613 -7.35 -7.96 19.53
C SER A 613 -6.29 -7.69 20.58
N GLY A 614 -6.51 -6.69 21.42
CA GLY A 614 -5.63 -6.39 22.56
C GLY A 614 -4.26 -5.84 22.17
N TYR A 615 -4.11 -5.17 21.04
CA TYR A 615 -2.88 -4.46 20.71
C TYR A 615 -2.61 -3.38 21.74
N ILE A 616 -1.37 -3.28 22.21
CA ILE A 616 -0.96 -2.23 23.15
C ILE A 616 -0.89 -0.91 22.37
N ALA A 617 -1.75 0.04 22.71
CA ALA A 617 -1.72 1.40 22.17
C ALA A 617 -0.82 2.32 22.99
N GLU A 618 -0.86 2.20 24.33
CA GLU A 618 0.02 2.95 25.22
C GLU A 618 0.75 1.99 26.17
N TYR A 619 2.03 2.24 26.33
CA TYR A 619 2.91 1.36 27.10
C TYR A 619 3.71 2.10 28.17
N GLY A 620 4.20 1.34 29.15
CA GLY A 620 5.23 1.74 30.08
C GLY A 620 6.25 0.62 30.25
N LEU A 621 7.55 0.92 30.16
CA LEU A 621 8.61 -0.04 30.43
C LEU A 621 9.21 0.21 31.82
N GLU A 622 9.26 -0.82 32.63
CA GLU A 622 9.89 -0.83 33.96
C GLU A 622 11.04 -1.82 33.99
N VAL A 623 12.10 -1.48 34.73
CA VAL A 623 13.29 -2.32 34.94
C VAL A 623 13.56 -2.55 36.41
N SER A 624 14.23 -3.68 36.71
CA SER A 624 14.63 -4.04 38.07
C SER A 624 15.89 -4.93 38.04
N ASN A 625 16.69 -4.92 39.12
CA ASN A 625 17.78 -5.86 39.30
C ASN A 625 17.48 -6.97 40.35
N ASP A 626 16.46 -6.76 41.19
CA ASP A 626 16.07 -7.69 42.25
C ASP A 626 14.69 -8.33 42.05
N GLY A 627 13.96 -7.94 40.98
CA GLY A 627 12.60 -8.39 40.68
C GLY A 627 11.53 -7.86 41.64
N LYS A 628 11.90 -6.96 42.57
CA LYS A 628 11.00 -6.37 43.61
C LYS A 628 10.90 -4.86 43.49
N SER A 629 12.03 -4.18 43.33
CA SER A 629 12.10 -2.72 43.21
C SER A 629 12.11 -2.35 41.72
N TRP A 630 11.07 -1.67 41.28
CA TRP A 630 10.87 -1.32 39.86
C TRP A 630 11.03 0.16 39.61
N LYS A 631 11.73 0.50 38.52
CA LYS A 631 11.87 1.88 38.02
C LYS A 631 11.31 1.94 36.61
N ARG A 632 10.38 2.87 36.35
CA ARG A 632 9.93 3.19 34.99
C ARG A 632 11.04 3.93 34.27
N VAL A 633 11.43 3.43 33.08
CA VAL A 633 12.49 4.00 32.24
C VAL A 633 11.93 4.72 31.02
N THR A 634 10.75 4.31 30.54
CA THR A 634 10.05 5.01 29.46
C THR A 634 8.56 4.72 29.49
N GLN A 635 7.79 5.60 28.87
CA GLN A 635 6.38 5.39 28.51
C GLN A 635 6.09 6.14 27.22
N GLY A 636 5.10 5.66 26.45
CA GLY A 636 4.72 6.27 25.17
C GLY A 636 3.54 5.56 24.54
N GLU A 637 3.31 5.87 23.29
CA GLU A 637 2.33 5.21 22.44
C GLU A 637 3.00 4.44 21.31
N PHE A 638 2.37 3.34 20.88
CA PHE A 638 2.68 2.68 19.61
C PHE A 638 1.73 3.26 18.56
N SER A 639 2.23 4.23 17.84
CA SER A 639 1.46 4.97 16.85
C SER A 639 1.04 4.06 15.70
N ASN A 640 -0.18 4.22 15.22
CA ASN A 640 -0.74 3.50 14.08
C ASN A 640 -0.74 1.96 14.19
N ILE A 641 -0.53 1.38 15.38
CA ILE A 641 -0.37 -0.08 15.56
C ILE A 641 -1.62 -0.87 15.18
N GLN A 642 -2.78 -0.23 15.13
CA GLN A 642 -4.03 -0.87 14.74
C GLN A 642 -4.08 -1.18 13.25
N ASN A 643 -3.62 -0.26 12.41
CA ASN A 643 -3.66 -0.39 10.95
C ASN A 643 -2.36 -0.98 10.38
N SER A 644 -1.23 -0.71 11.07
CA SER A 644 0.10 -1.23 10.74
C SER A 644 0.70 -1.99 11.94
N PRO A 645 0.31 -3.25 12.18
CA PRO A 645 0.71 -4.04 13.34
C PRO A 645 2.12 -4.64 13.18
N ILE A 646 3.10 -3.82 12.86
CA ILE A 646 4.50 -4.19 12.70
C ILE A 646 5.24 -4.26 14.03
N GLU A 647 6.46 -4.84 14.04
CA GLU A 647 7.33 -4.84 15.21
C GLU A 647 7.74 -3.41 15.58
N GLN A 648 7.44 -3.02 16.81
CA GLN A 648 7.78 -1.72 17.36
C GLN A 648 9.19 -1.73 17.96
N TRP A 649 9.99 -0.72 17.66
CA TRP A 649 11.36 -0.53 18.12
C TRP A 649 11.46 0.72 18.97
N ILE A 650 11.69 0.57 20.27
CA ILE A 650 11.77 1.70 21.20
C ILE A 650 13.14 1.79 21.82
N LYS A 651 13.83 2.88 21.57
CA LYS A 651 15.08 3.23 22.24
C LYS A 651 14.83 3.91 23.56
N ILE A 652 15.71 3.68 24.55
CA ILE A 652 15.67 4.32 25.85
C ILE A 652 17.08 4.83 26.22
N ASP A 653 17.15 5.72 27.20
CA ASP A 653 18.41 5.97 27.90
C ASP A 653 18.92 4.69 28.52
N ALA A 654 20.22 4.40 28.36
CA ALA A 654 20.79 3.15 28.79
C ALA A 654 20.54 2.87 30.29
N ALA A 655 20.05 1.67 30.59
CA ALA A 655 19.72 1.23 31.94
C ALA A 655 20.25 -0.18 32.19
N LYS A 656 20.89 -0.42 33.35
CA LYS A 656 21.25 -1.78 33.79
C LYS A 656 20.02 -2.49 34.32
N ALA A 657 19.72 -3.68 33.80
CA ALA A 657 18.53 -4.44 34.15
C ALA A 657 18.76 -5.95 34.03
N ARG A 658 18.31 -6.71 35.03
CA ARG A 658 18.10 -8.15 34.93
C ARG A 658 16.66 -8.49 34.65
N PHE A 659 15.72 -7.72 35.19
CA PHE A 659 14.30 -7.90 34.99
C PHE A 659 13.72 -6.75 34.20
N VAL A 660 12.85 -7.05 33.25
CA VAL A 660 12.10 -6.08 32.47
C VAL A 660 10.61 -6.36 32.58
N ARG A 661 9.79 -5.29 32.57
CA ARG A 661 8.33 -5.39 32.57
C ARG A 661 7.75 -4.40 31.58
N LEU A 662 7.13 -4.93 30.54
CA LEU A 662 6.31 -4.14 29.63
C LEU A 662 4.86 -4.14 30.13
N LYS A 663 4.32 -2.95 30.41
CA LYS A 663 2.93 -2.72 30.84
C LYS A 663 2.12 -2.14 29.69
N SER A 664 0.97 -2.70 29.42
CA SER A 664 -0.07 -2.02 28.65
C SER A 664 -0.79 -1.02 29.54
N LEU A 665 -0.71 0.24 29.19
CA LEU A 665 -1.47 1.31 29.86
C LEU A 665 -2.84 1.49 29.21
N ARG A 666 -2.94 1.20 27.90
CA ARG A 666 -4.18 1.16 27.12
C ARG A 666 -4.00 0.22 25.93
N THR A 667 -5.05 -0.50 25.55
CA THR A 667 -5.13 -1.27 24.30
C THR A 667 -6.03 -0.57 23.29
N THR A 668 -5.89 -0.92 22.01
CA THR A 668 -6.64 -0.28 20.91
C THR A 668 -8.15 -0.51 21.00
N ASP A 669 -8.57 -1.66 21.55
CA ASP A 669 -9.96 -2.13 21.61
C ASP A 669 -10.52 -2.29 23.03
N GLY A 670 -9.72 -1.95 24.07
CA GLY A 670 -10.09 -2.10 25.47
C GLY A 670 -10.03 -3.54 26.00
N ASN A 671 -9.64 -4.52 25.18
CA ASN A 671 -9.47 -5.91 25.59
C ASN A 671 -8.13 -6.12 26.32
N ALA A 672 -7.94 -7.32 26.88
CA ALA A 672 -6.68 -7.70 27.55
C ALA A 672 -5.50 -7.65 26.55
N ALA A 673 -4.35 -7.13 27.02
CA ALA A 673 -3.18 -6.93 26.19
C ALA A 673 -2.62 -8.25 25.64
N THR A 674 -2.25 -8.25 24.35
CA THR A 674 -1.63 -9.39 23.67
C THR A 674 -0.16 -9.09 23.35
N PHE A 675 0.65 -10.15 23.42
CA PHE A 675 2.09 -10.12 23.15
C PHE A 675 2.39 -11.20 22.11
N GLY A 676 2.71 -10.81 20.88
CA GLY A 676 3.21 -11.72 19.85
C GLY A 676 4.65 -12.09 20.14
N GLU A 677 5.53 -11.08 20.26
CA GLU A 677 6.92 -11.31 20.62
C GLU A 677 7.48 -10.10 21.38
N PHE A 678 8.40 -10.33 22.30
CA PHE A 678 9.12 -9.30 23.02
C PHE A 678 10.63 -9.51 22.92
N GLY A 679 11.38 -8.45 22.66
CA GLY A 679 12.83 -8.45 22.60
C GLY A 679 13.45 -7.31 23.40
N VAL A 680 14.77 -7.39 23.62
CA VAL A 680 15.58 -6.31 24.18
C VAL A 680 16.55 -5.78 23.13
N ILE A 681 16.98 -4.54 23.28
CA ILE A 681 18.01 -3.89 22.47
C ILE A 681 19.17 -3.59 23.40
N THR A 682 20.35 -4.22 23.13
CA THR A 682 21.56 -4.06 23.94
C THR A 682 22.72 -3.43 23.18
N ARG A 683 22.60 -3.28 21.86
CA ARG A 683 23.62 -2.73 20.95
C ARG A 683 23.30 -1.38 20.36
#